data_9b324e86a951edf35f45b9f294d8b1b0
#
_entry.id   9b324e86a951edf35f45b9f294d8b1b0
#
_cell.length_a   1.000
_cell.length_b   1.000
_cell.length_c   1.000
_cell.angle_alpha   90.00
_cell.angle_beta   90.00
_cell.angle_gamma   90.00
#
_symmetry.space_group_name_H-M   'P 1'
#
loop_
_entity.id
_entity.type
_entity.pdbx_description
1 polymer ?
#
loop_
_entity_poly.entity_id
_entity_poly.type
_entity_poly.pdbx_seq_one_letter_code
_entity_poly.pdbx_strand_id
1 'polypeptide(L)'
;MPGFHNGKSGLVKRVALAGTILSALGGVARAEEGVNSLPFNLYGSPGLIDMPTAQVPPDATLAGTYANFGGTSRTTLYFQILPRLSGSFRYSSIPNFSASGTATLFDRSFDLRYQLLTETDRRPSVVVGIQDFIGTGIYSSEYLVASKSLMPGLTVTGGLGWGRLGSYQPFAEMGTRPGGFTGRGGLPEIDRFFQGDVAAFGGVSYSPNDRFTFKVEYSSDDYVEEVSRGTNEKSSPWNFGVDYRFRNGGQLSLYHVLGTEVGAQFTFVTNPKTLGVPGGAEPSGLPVSPRAPGSAADLGWTLDSQRAASVTASLKNLAAKEGLEVEGVDLQSNRATVRLVNPRYGAPSQAFGRLARVMTRVMPASVEVFEIVPVVNGMPMSAVTFRRSDLERLEHDAANEMLARTNFGDGFGKAPPPDEGIYPKFTWAISPFVQLSVFDPDNPVRFDAGVRASAEYEITPNLIASGSVTKKLTGNLDKVKRLDESNLPRVRTDHARYSAEGDPAIEYLHLAHYGRPAKNIYSRVTLGYLEQMYAGASAELLWKPVDSRLALGAELNYVQRRDFDQLFGLQSMTTTDPVTGAKREIPNVNGHVSAYYAFGNGFHGQLDVGRYLAGDYGATVSLDREFANGWRVGAYATFTDASFDDFGEGSFDKGIRFTMPLATFFGQPSRRRNDVLIQSLSRDGGARLKVNGRLYEQVRDYHKPDAVNSWGRFWR
;
A
#
# COMPACT_ATOMS: atom_id res chain seq x y z
N MET A 1 14.48 -40.46 28.90
CA MET A 1 14.93 -39.18 28.29
C MET A 1 13.97 -38.82 27.15
N PRO A 2 13.08 -37.84 27.29
CA PRO A 2 12.26 -37.36 26.16
C PRO A 2 12.95 -36.14 25.49
N GLY A 3 12.99 -36.16 24.17
CA GLY A 3 13.78 -35.28 23.33
C GLY A 3 13.28 -33.85 23.24
N PHE A 4 14.17 -32.94 23.47
CA PHE A 4 14.09 -31.52 23.12
C PHE A 4 14.12 -31.31 21.60
N HIS A 5 12.99 -31.38 20.89
CA HIS A 5 13.09 -31.17 19.41
C HIS A 5 11.97 -30.33 18.74
N ASN A 6 11.07 -29.67 19.47
CA ASN A 6 10.02 -28.88 18.81
C ASN A 6 10.00 -27.36 19.10
N GLY A 7 10.85 -26.84 19.98
CA GLY A 7 10.85 -25.41 20.31
C GLY A 7 11.56 -24.48 19.30
N LYS A 8 12.60 -24.99 18.64
CA LYS A 8 13.47 -24.13 17.78
C LYS A 8 12.83 -23.75 16.43
N SER A 9 12.02 -24.63 15.84
CA SER A 9 11.39 -24.33 14.55
C SER A 9 10.28 -23.27 14.64
N GLY A 10 9.59 -23.19 15.76
CA GLY A 10 8.55 -22.19 16.02
C GLY A 10 9.09 -20.78 16.21
N LEU A 11 10.22 -20.64 16.92
CA LEU A 11 10.85 -19.34 17.15
C LEU A 11 11.38 -18.72 15.86
N VAL A 12 12.05 -19.53 15.02
CA VAL A 12 12.59 -19.08 13.72
C VAL A 12 11.49 -18.58 12.78
N LYS A 13 10.32 -19.26 12.74
CA LYS A 13 9.17 -18.86 11.91
C LYS A 13 8.49 -17.59 12.44
N ARG A 14 8.42 -17.40 13.76
CA ARG A 14 7.86 -16.20 14.40
C ARG A 14 8.74 -14.96 14.17
N VAL A 15 10.06 -15.14 14.26
CA VAL A 15 11.03 -14.10 13.92
C VAL A 15 11.01 -13.77 12.44
N ALA A 16 10.70 -14.73 11.55
CA ALA A 16 10.59 -14.50 10.11
C ALA A 16 9.39 -13.60 9.73
N LEU A 17 8.23 -13.74 10.39
CA LEU A 17 7.07 -12.85 10.12
C LEU A 17 7.38 -11.41 10.55
N ALA A 18 7.92 -11.24 11.75
CA ALA A 18 8.38 -9.94 12.22
C ALA A 18 9.49 -9.39 11.31
N GLY A 19 10.43 -10.23 10.91
CA GLY A 19 11.50 -9.87 9.98
C GLY A 19 10.97 -9.44 8.61
N THR A 20 9.92 -10.05 8.08
CA THR A 20 9.35 -9.70 6.76
C THR A 20 8.61 -8.35 6.81
N ILE A 21 7.80 -8.11 7.84
CA ILE A 21 7.12 -6.83 8.02
C ILE A 21 8.15 -5.73 8.36
N LEU A 22 9.11 -6.02 9.23
CA LEU A 22 10.15 -5.07 9.64
C LEU A 22 11.18 -4.84 8.55
N SER A 23 11.54 -5.84 7.72
CA SER A 23 12.45 -5.64 6.59
C SER A 23 11.81 -4.87 5.44
N ALA A 24 10.50 -5.02 5.21
CA ALA A 24 9.78 -4.16 4.29
C ALA A 24 9.77 -2.69 4.73
N LEU A 25 9.83 -2.43 6.05
CA LEU A 25 9.91 -1.09 6.63
C LEU A 25 11.36 -0.62 6.85
N GLY A 26 12.27 -1.54 7.15
CA GLY A 26 13.63 -1.24 7.64
C GLY A 26 14.63 -0.81 6.56
N GLY A 27 14.38 -1.08 5.30
CA GLY A 27 15.25 -0.67 4.18
C GLY A 27 15.31 0.85 3.92
N VAL A 28 14.51 1.66 4.63
CA VAL A 28 14.28 3.09 4.35
C VAL A 28 14.82 4.01 5.44
N ALA A 29 15.38 3.46 6.51
CA ALA A 29 15.71 4.26 7.69
C ALA A 29 17.04 5.02 7.59
N ARG A 30 17.00 6.22 7.01
CA ARG A 30 17.64 7.38 7.63
C ARG A 30 16.53 8.16 8.34
N ALA A 31 16.30 7.84 9.60
CA ALA A 31 15.44 8.65 10.45
C ALA A 31 16.06 10.05 10.56
N GLU A 32 15.33 11.07 10.13
CA GLU A 32 15.63 12.44 10.51
C GLU A 32 15.64 12.54 12.05
N GLU A 33 16.62 13.25 12.60
CA GLU A 33 16.62 13.64 14.00
C GLU A 33 15.31 14.38 14.30
N GLY A 34 14.40 13.72 15.02
CA GLY A 34 13.07 14.27 15.37
C GLY A 34 11.87 13.36 15.17
N VAL A 35 11.99 12.23 14.48
CA VAL A 35 10.88 11.29 14.36
C VAL A 35 10.77 10.44 15.63
N ASN A 36 9.99 10.92 16.54
CA ASN A 36 9.24 10.28 17.60
C ASN A 36 9.94 9.59 18.76
N SER A 37 9.83 10.31 19.85
CA SER A 37 10.09 9.83 21.22
C SER A 37 8.90 9.12 21.87
N LEU A 38 7.82 8.76 21.17
CA LEU A 38 6.65 8.17 21.79
C LEU A 38 6.83 6.66 22.06
N PRO A 39 6.50 6.19 23.28
CA PRO A 39 6.53 4.78 23.60
C PRO A 39 5.35 4.04 22.95
N PHE A 40 5.62 2.82 22.49
CA PHE A 40 4.63 1.86 22.04
C PHE A 40 4.47 0.75 23.06
N ASN A 41 3.25 0.28 23.30
CA ASN A 41 2.93 -0.78 24.25
C ASN A 41 2.99 -2.17 23.59
N LEU A 42 2.73 -3.23 24.37
CA LEU A 42 2.71 -4.63 23.92
C LEU A 42 1.66 -4.92 22.83
N TYR A 43 0.68 -4.02 22.63
CA TYR A 43 -0.29 -4.07 21.55
C TYR A 43 0.19 -3.37 20.28
N GLY A 44 1.39 -2.74 20.32
CA GLY A 44 1.96 -2.01 19.17
C GLY A 44 1.24 -0.70 18.85
N SER A 45 0.58 -0.11 19.82
CA SER A 45 -0.01 1.22 19.77
C SER A 45 0.66 2.17 20.78
N PRO A 46 0.54 3.49 20.64
CA PRO A 46 1.06 4.43 21.65
C PRO A 46 0.51 4.09 23.03
N GLY A 47 1.43 3.78 23.98
CA GLY A 47 1.05 3.28 25.29
C GLY A 47 2.20 3.15 26.26
N LEU A 48 1.88 2.76 27.50
CA LEU A 48 2.85 2.45 28.52
C LEU A 48 3.47 1.07 28.26
N ILE A 49 2.98 0.04 28.93
CA ILE A 49 3.47 -1.35 28.78
C ILE A 49 2.37 -2.20 28.16
N ASP A 50 1.22 -2.26 28.80
CA ASP A 50 0.01 -2.97 28.39
C ASP A 50 -1.12 -1.98 28.07
N MET A 51 -1.22 -0.91 28.86
CA MET A 51 -2.26 0.09 28.77
C MET A 51 -1.98 1.19 27.73
N PRO A 52 -3.02 1.72 27.07
CA PRO A 52 -2.90 2.81 26.11
C PRO A 52 -2.58 4.15 26.80
N THR A 53 -1.98 5.07 26.04
CA THR A 53 -1.83 6.49 26.41
C THR A 53 -2.63 7.39 25.45
N ALA A 54 -2.87 8.64 25.83
CA ALA A 54 -3.51 9.63 24.96
C ALA A 54 -2.51 10.36 24.04
N GLN A 55 -1.27 9.95 24.02
CA GLN A 55 -0.27 10.50 23.11
C GLN A 55 -0.55 10.06 21.67
N VAL A 56 -0.35 10.95 20.71
CA VAL A 56 -0.59 10.71 19.28
C VAL A 56 0.68 11.03 18.49
N PRO A 57 1.18 10.08 17.71
CA PRO A 57 2.32 10.30 16.84
C PRO A 57 2.04 11.35 15.75
N PRO A 58 3.07 11.93 15.13
CA PRO A 58 2.89 12.78 13.95
C PRO A 58 2.06 12.11 12.87
N ASP A 59 1.33 12.95 12.13
CA ASP A 59 0.53 12.54 10.97
C ASP A 59 1.35 11.66 10.01
N ALA A 60 0.75 10.57 9.52
CA ALA A 60 1.35 9.56 8.65
C ALA A 60 2.41 8.65 9.30
N THR A 61 2.58 8.67 10.61
CA THR A 61 3.50 7.72 11.28
C THR A 61 3.05 6.29 11.02
N LEU A 62 3.99 5.46 10.58
CA LEU A 62 3.87 4.02 10.38
C LEU A 62 4.81 3.31 11.36
N ALA A 63 4.30 2.35 12.11
CA ALA A 63 5.12 1.57 13.02
C ALA A 63 4.84 0.07 12.88
N GLY A 64 5.91 -0.72 12.90
CA GLY A 64 5.86 -2.17 12.98
C GLY A 64 6.41 -2.63 14.33
N THR A 65 5.64 -3.40 15.08
CA THR A 65 6.00 -3.87 16.42
C THR A 65 5.96 -5.39 16.47
N TYR A 66 6.98 -5.99 17.09
CA TYR A 66 6.96 -7.37 17.53
C TYR A 66 7.17 -7.41 19.03
N ALA A 67 6.24 -8.03 19.74
CA ALA A 67 6.28 -8.19 21.19
C ALA A 67 6.16 -9.68 21.58
N ASN A 68 6.85 -10.08 22.63
CA ASN A 68 6.75 -11.44 23.20
C ASN A 68 6.82 -11.38 24.73
N PHE A 69 5.90 -12.08 25.39
CA PHE A 69 5.88 -12.30 26.83
C PHE A 69 5.05 -13.56 27.16
N GLY A 70 5.40 -14.31 28.18
CA GLY A 70 4.65 -15.52 28.59
C GLY A 70 4.40 -16.53 27.46
N GLY A 71 5.28 -16.59 26.45
CA GLY A 71 5.08 -17.42 25.26
C GLY A 71 4.13 -16.83 24.22
N THR A 72 3.32 -15.82 24.57
CA THR A 72 2.46 -15.08 23.63
C THR A 72 3.31 -14.12 22.78
N SER A 73 3.07 -14.10 21.48
CA SER A 73 3.70 -13.12 20.58
C SER A 73 2.66 -12.32 19.83
N ARG A 74 2.94 -11.04 19.63
CA ARG A 74 2.11 -10.09 18.89
C ARG A 74 2.93 -9.38 17.84
N THR A 75 2.44 -9.36 16.61
CA THR A 75 3.00 -8.55 15.51
C THR A 75 1.96 -7.52 15.12
N THR A 76 2.29 -6.25 15.27
CA THR A 76 1.35 -5.15 15.01
C THR A 76 1.89 -4.20 13.95
N LEU A 77 1.03 -3.81 13.04
CA LEU A 77 1.23 -2.72 12.11
C LEU A 77 0.31 -1.57 12.51
N TYR A 78 0.89 -0.44 12.88
CA TYR A 78 0.19 0.78 13.28
C TYR A 78 0.35 1.86 12.21
N PHE A 79 -0.73 2.60 11.93
CA PHE A 79 -0.70 3.72 11.00
C PHE A 79 -1.51 4.92 11.52
N GLN A 80 -0.88 6.10 11.57
CA GLN A 80 -1.54 7.37 11.84
C GLN A 80 -2.22 7.86 10.57
N ILE A 81 -3.50 7.52 10.40
CA ILE A 81 -4.29 7.73 9.17
C ILE A 81 -4.52 9.23 8.92
N LEU A 82 -4.86 9.97 9.98
CA LEU A 82 -5.09 11.41 10.02
C LEU A 82 -4.43 11.98 11.28
N PRO A 83 -4.25 13.29 11.41
CA PRO A 83 -3.63 13.89 12.61
C PRO A 83 -4.24 13.46 13.94
N ARG A 84 -5.51 13.05 13.94
CA ARG A 84 -6.24 12.60 15.15
C ARG A 84 -6.76 11.18 15.09
N LEU A 85 -6.68 10.50 13.94
CA LEU A 85 -7.20 9.15 13.75
C LEU A 85 -6.06 8.20 13.43
N SER A 86 -5.98 7.11 14.16
CA SER A 86 -5.06 6.03 13.86
C SER A 86 -5.76 4.68 13.88
N GLY A 87 -5.18 3.72 13.18
CA GLY A 87 -5.60 2.33 13.18
C GLY A 87 -4.41 1.40 13.32
N SER A 88 -4.66 0.20 13.83
CA SER A 88 -3.66 -0.86 13.83
C SER A 88 -4.27 -2.20 13.41
N PHE A 89 -3.43 -3.02 12.81
CA PHE A 89 -3.69 -4.43 12.56
C PHE A 89 -2.70 -5.24 13.40
N ARG A 90 -3.21 -6.16 14.20
CA ARG A 90 -2.41 -7.02 15.06
C ARG A 90 -2.67 -8.48 14.75
N TYR A 91 -1.59 -9.25 14.69
CA TYR A 91 -1.59 -10.70 14.62
C TYR A 91 -0.94 -11.28 15.88
N SER A 92 -1.71 -12.03 16.62
CA SER A 92 -1.33 -12.61 17.91
C SER A 92 -1.22 -14.12 17.83
N SER A 93 -0.22 -14.70 18.48
CA SER A 93 -0.06 -16.16 18.65
C SER A 93 -0.04 -16.45 20.14
N ILE A 94 -1.08 -17.14 20.62
CA ILE A 94 -1.29 -17.48 22.02
C ILE A 94 -1.15 -19.00 22.16
N PRO A 95 -0.09 -19.50 22.79
CA PRO A 95 0.12 -20.94 22.97
C PRO A 95 -0.85 -21.51 24.00
N ASN A 96 -1.04 -22.83 23.94
CA ASN A 96 -1.83 -23.60 24.90
C ASN A 96 -3.30 -23.12 25.07
N PHE A 97 -3.87 -22.55 24.02
CA PHE A 97 -5.18 -21.91 24.09
C PHE A 97 -6.39 -22.88 23.88
N SER A 98 -6.16 -24.10 23.40
CA SER A 98 -7.24 -25.09 23.28
C SER A 98 -7.66 -25.67 24.63
N ALA A 99 -8.86 -26.23 24.71
CA ALA A 99 -9.32 -26.95 25.90
C ALA A 99 -8.39 -28.11 26.31
N SER A 100 -7.64 -28.68 25.36
CA SER A 100 -6.62 -29.69 25.62
C SER A 100 -5.26 -29.12 26.03
N GLY A 101 -5.07 -27.79 26.03
CA GLY A 101 -3.81 -27.11 26.34
C GLY A 101 -2.69 -27.31 25.30
N THR A 102 -2.99 -27.81 24.09
CA THR A 102 -1.99 -28.20 23.10
C THR A 102 -1.98 -27.35 21.83
N ALA A 103 -3.11 -26.68 21.49
CA ALA A 103 -3.21 -25.87 20.29
C ALA A 103 -2.85 -24.40 20.54
N THR A 104 -2.25 -23.76 19.55
CA THR A 104 -1.99 -22.32 19.54
C THR A 104 -3.15 -21.61 18.85
N LEU A 105 -3.70 -20.58 19.49
CA LEU A 105 -4.64 -19.67 18.84
C LEU A 105 -3.86 -18.61 18.06
N PHE A 106 -4.24 -18.42 16.81
CA PHE A 106 -3.76 -17.31 15.98
C PHE A 106 -4.90 -16.31 15.77
N ASP A 107 -4.78 -15.16 16.42
CA ASP A 107 -5.80 -14.11 16.40
C ASP A 107 -5.41 -12.94 15.52
N ARG A 108 -6.42 -12.31 14.89
CA ARG A 108 -6.31 -11.15 14.02
C ARG A 108 -7.22 -10.06 14.53
N SER A 109 -6.65 -8.97 14.98
CA SER A 109 -7.36 -7.84 15.58
C SER A 109 -7.16 -6.57 14.81
N PHE A 110 -8.20 -5.74 14.73
CA PHE A 110 -8.14 -4.38 14.21
C PHE A 110 -8.53 -3.41 15.29
N ASP A 111 -7.74 -2.36 15.47
CA ASP A 111 -7.98 -1.34 16.48
C ASP A 111 -8.14 0.02 15.82
N LEU A 112 -8.97 0.89 16.42
CA LEU A 112 -9.12 2.29 16.04
C LEU A 112 -8.93 3.19 17.27
N ARG A 113 -8.27 4.34 17.07
CA ARG A 113 -8.06 5.36 18.09
C ARG A 113 -8.36 6.73 17.52
N TYR A 114 -9.09 7.56 18.30
CA TYR A 114 -9.39 8.93 17.92
C TYR A 114 -9.08 9.90 19.06
N GLN A 115 -8.29 10.92 18.76
CA GLN A 115 -7.95 11.98 19.71
C GLN A 115 -9.08 13.01 19.78
N LEU A 116 -9.77 13.02 20.92
CA LEU A 116 -10.84 13.96 21.21
C LEU A 116 -10.28 15.36 21.53
N LEU A 117 -9.26 15.41 22.41
CA LEU A 117 -8.62 16.65 22.85
C LEU A 117 -7.10 16.57 22.66
N THR A 118 -6.52 17.62 22.11
CA THR A 118 -5.06 17.81 22.06
C THR A 118 -4.55 18.36 23.38
N GLU A 119 -3.36 17.96 23.81
CA GLU A 119 -2.70 18.51 24.98
C GLU A 119 -2.41 20.01 24.82
N THR A 120 -2.59 20.77 25.90
CA THR A 120 -2.17 22.17 26.04
C THR A 120 -1.56 22.34 27.43
N ASP A 121 -1.03 23.50 27.76
CA ASP A 121 -0.44 23.77 29.09
C ASP A 121 -1.42 23.45 30.23
N ARG A 122 -2.73 23.67 30.03
CA ARG A 122 -3.75 23.52 31.08
C ARG A 122 -4.62 22.30 31.00
N ARG A 123 -4.65 21.59 29.86
CA ARG A 123 -5.50 20.40 29.67
C ARG A 123 -4.71 19.22 29.15
N PRO A 124 -5.06 17.97 29.53
CA PRO A 124 -4.46 16.76 28.98
C PRO A 124 -4.86 16.53 27.52
N SER A 125 -4.10 15.70 26.82
CA SER A 125 -4.61 14.99 25.65
C SER A 125 -5.63 13.97 26.09
N VAL A 126 -6.69 13.74 25.29
CA VAL A 126 -7.71 12.73 25.55
C VAL A 126 -7.95 11.93 24.27
N VAL A 127 -7.92 10.61 24.40
CA VAL A 127 -8.13 9.66 23.31
C VAL A 127 -9.22 8.66 23.69
N VAL A 128 -10.12 8.37 22.76
CA VAL A 128 -11.03 7.22 22.80
C VAL A 128 -10.49 6.16 21.83
N GLY A 129 -10.57 4.89 22.25
CA GLY A 129 -10.13 3.78 21.39
C GLY A 129 -11.03 2.56 21.54
N ILE A 130 -11.04 1.79 20.46
CA ILE A 130 -11.75 0.50 20.35
C ILE A 130 -10.70 -0.50 19.86
N GLN A 131 -10.47 -1.54 20.64
CA GLN A 131 -9.56 -2.63 20.31
C GLN A 131 -10.33 -3.86 19.86
N ASP A 132 -9.79 -4.54 18.84
CA ASP A 132 -10.34 -5.78 18.30
C ASP A 132 -11.81 -5.66 17.85
N PHE A 133 -12.13 -4.55 17.19
CA PHE A 133 -13.52 -4.27 16.78
C PHE A 133 -13.99 -5.11 15.58
N ILE A 134 -13.07 -5.76 14.83
CA ILE A 134 -13.32 -6.69 13.71
C ILE A 134 -12.38 -7.89 13.84
N GLY A 135 -12.24 -8.48 14.99
CA GLY A 135 -11.40 -9.65 15.21
C GLY A 135 -12.21 -10.83 15.76
N THR A 136 -11.53 -11.68 16.51
CA THR A 136 -12.18 -12.83 17.19
C THR A 136 -12.88 -12.42 18.49
N GLY A 137 -12.63 -11.20 18.97
CA GLY A 137 -13.17 -10.66 20.22
C GLY A 137 -12.35 -10.98 21.47
N ILE A 138 -11.24 -11.73 21.36
CA ILE A 138 -10.40 -12.07 22.53
C ILE A 138 -9.75 -10.84 23.16
N TYR A 139 -9.45 -9.83 22.35
CA TYR A 139 -8.89 -8.54 22.78
C TYR A 139 -9.92 -7.41 22.79
N SER A 140 -11.22 -7.75 22.64
CA SER A 140 -12.31 -6.77 22.56
C SER A 140 -12.36 -5.91 23.81
N SER A 141 -12.08 -4.63 23.61
CA SER A 141 -12.09 -3.63 24.69
C SER A 141 -12.22 -2.21 24.13
N GLU A 142 -12.78 -1.35 24.94
CA GLU A 142 -12.88 0.06 24.67
C GLU A 142 -12.22 0.83 25.81
N TYR A 143 -11.76 2.06 25.53
CA TYR A 143 -11.16 2.88 26.55
C TYR A 143 -11.31 4.38 26.27
N LEU A 144 -11.29 5.15 27.36
CA LEU A 144 -11.11 6.58 27.38
C LEU A 144 -9.89 6.89 28.22
N VAL A 145 -8.87 7.53 27.62
CA VAL A 145 -7.59 7.76 28.29
C VAL A 145 -7.17 9.21 28.17
N ALA A 146 -6.59 9.76 29.23
CA ALA A 146 -6.01 11.08 29.30
C ALA A 146 -4.52 10.97 29.63
N SER A 147 -3.68 11.79 28.98
CA SER A 147 -2.25 11.89 29.26
C SER A 147 -1.82 13.35 29.37
N LYS A 148 -0.97 13.65 30.33
CA LYS A 148 -0.44 15.00 30.58
C LYS A 148 1.06 14.97 30.85
N SER A 149 1.79 15.76 30.09
CA SER A 149 3.19 16.04 30.35
C SER A 149 3.30 17.07 31.48
N LEU A 150 3.82 16.66 32.64
CA LEU A 150 3.94 17.51 33.82
C LEU A 150 5.21 18.35 33.80
N MET A 151 6.29 17.79 33.22
CA MET A 151 7.56 18.46 32.97
C MET A 151 8.29 17.75 31.83
N PRO A 152 9.38 18.32 31.28
CA PRO A 152 10.14 17.67 30.23
C PRO A 152 10.50 16.22 30.59
N GLY A 153 10.11 15.28 29.75
CA GLY A 153 10.34 13.85 29.89
C GLY A 153 9.40 13.10 30.84
N LEU A 154 8.56 13.77 31.65
CA LEU A 154 7.63 13.13 32.58
C LEU A 154 6.19 13.24 32.10
N THR A 155 5.57 12.10 31.80
CA THR A 155 4.15 12.03 31.40
C THR A 155 3.37 11.13 32.34
N VAL A 156 2.22 11.62 32.79
CA VAL A 156 1.25 10.87 33.61
C VAL A 156 0.05 10.52 32.73
N THR A 157 -0.44 9.30 32.87
CA THR A 157 -1.59 8.77 32.12
C THR A 157 -2.61 8.15 33.09
N GLY A 158 -3.88 8.37 32.85
CA GLY A 158 -4.98 7.71 33.53
C GLY A 158 -6.15 7.49 32.59
N GLY A 159 -6.86 6.40 32.74
CA GLY A 159 -7.96 6.04 31.85
C GLY A 159 -8.98 5.10 32.47
N LEU A 160 -10.06 4.91 31.74
CA LEU A 160 -11.16 3.99 32.02
C LEU A 160 -11.24 2.98 30.89
N GLY A 161 -11.42 1.71 31.21
CA GLY A 161 -11.53 0.62 30.26
C GLY A 161 -12.79 -0.20 30.44
N TRP A 162 -13.30 -0.72 29.33
CA TRP A 162 -14.41 -1.65 29.22
C TRP A 162 -13.95 -2.96 28.59
N GLY A 163 -14.77 -4.00 28.72
CA GLY A 163 -14.46 -5.32 28.19
C GLY A 163 -13.20 -5.87 28.84
N ARG A 164 -12.20 -6.29 28.05
CA ARG A 164 -10.95 -6.81 28.57
C ARG A 164 -10.24 -5.80 29.50
N LEU A 165 -10.25 -4.53 29.16
CA LEU A 165 -9.68 -3.47 30.00
C LEU A 165 -10.57 -3.08 31.19
N GLY A 166 -11.73 -3.64 31.34
CA GLY A 166 -12.63 -3.52 32.49
C GLY A 166 -12.57 -4.69 33.47
N SER A 167 -11.72 -5.70 33.23
CA SER A 167 -11.81 -6.99 33.91
C SER A 167 -11.16 -7.06 35.29
N TYR A 168 -10.20 -6.19 35.62
CA TYR A 168 -9.53 -6.20 36.92
C TYR A 168 -10.06 -5.11 37.84
N GLN A 169 -10.63 -5.52 38.99
CA GLN A 169 -11.22 -4.65 40.02
C GLN A 169 -12.14 -3.57 39.47
N PRO A 170 -13.22 -3.93 38.76
CA PRO A 170 -14.16 -2.96 38.24
C PRO A 170 -14.82 -2.20 39.43
N PHE A 171 -14.98 -0.89 39.23
CA PHE A 171 -15.64 -0.03 40.24
C PHE A 171 -17.06 0.39 39.84
N ALA A 172 -17.46 0.13 38.59
CA ALA A 172 -18.77 0.43 38.03
C ALA A 172 -19.14 -0.59 36.95
N GLU A 173 -20.43 -0.65 36.62
CA GLU A 173 -20.97 -1.43 35.51
C GLU A 173 -21.84 -0.52 34.64
N MET A 174 -21.66 -0.55 33.32
CA MET A 174 -22.44 0.22 32.35
C MET A 174 -23.13 -0.71 31.36
N GLY A 175 -24.43 -0.90 31.53
CA GLY A 175 -25.22 -1.81 30.70
C GLY A 175 -24.76 -3.27 30.78
N THR A 176 -25.21 -4.09 29.82
CA THR A 176 -24.85 -5.52 29.78
C THR A 176 -24.03 -5.78 28.52
N ARG A 177 -22.79 -6.23 28.72
CA ARG A 177 -21.95 -6.67 27.60
C ARG A 177 -22.34 -8.07 27.15
N PRO A 178 -22.77 -8.30 25.90
CA PRO A 178 -23.04 -9.65 25.41
C PRO A 178 -21.80 -10.54 25.56
N GLY A 179 -22.03 -11.79 25.92
CA GLY A 179 -20.99 -12.70 26.43
C GLY A 179 -19.85 -12.99 25.47
N GLY A 180 -18.75 -13.29 26.07
CA GLY A 180 -17.44 -13.91 25.76
C GLY A 180 -16.95 -14.04 24.31
N PHE A 181 -15.72 -14.50 24.25
CA PHE A 181 -15.04 -14.97 23.02
C PHE A 181 -15.87 -16.09 22.33
N THR A 182 -16.41 -15.83 21.15
CA THR A 182 -17.20 -16.78 20.38
C THR A 182 -16.38 -17.64 19.42
N GLY A 183 -15.11 -17.31 19.22
CA GLY A 183 -14.24 -17.97 18.25
C GLY A 183 -14.53 -17.63 16.79
N ARG A 184 -15.57 -16.84 16.52
CA ARG A 184 -15.96 -16.36 15.19
C ARG A 184 -15.66 -14.89 15.10
N GLY A 185 -14.74 -14.50 14.22
CA GLY A 185 -14.37 -13.10 13.98
C GLY A 185 -14.90 -12.58 12.65
N GLY A 186 -14.83 -11.28 12.45
CA GLY A 186 -14.99 -10.67 11.13
C GLY A 186 -16.12 -9.65 11.00
N LEU A 187 -17.04 -9.53 11.95
CA LEU A 187 -18.07 -8.48 12.01
C LEU A 187 -17.80 -7.53 13.18
N PRO A 188 -18.10 -6.21 13.03
CA PRO A 188 -18.11 -5.29 14.16
C PRO A 188 -19.24 -5.64 15.13
N GLU A 189 -18.90 -5.92 16.38
CA GLU A 189 -19.89 -6.21 17.46
C GLU A 189 -20.24 -4.91 18.19
N ILE A 190 -21.01 -4.04 17.54
CA ILE A 190 -21.35 -2.68 18.01
C ILE A 190 -22.12 -2.70 19.35
N ASP A 191 -22.89 -3.75 19.59
CA ASP A 191 -23.66 -3.97 20.81
C ASP A 191 -22.80 -4.19 22.06
N ARG A 192 -21.50 -4.47 21.90
CA ARG A 192 -20.53 -4.60 22.99
C ARG A 192 -19.85 -3.29 23.37
N PHE A 193 -19.91 -2.27 22.52
CA PHE A 193 -19.10 -1.08 22.71
C PHE A 193 -19.53 -0.28 23.95
N PHE A 194 -18.56 -0.05 24.86
CA PHE A 194 -18.73 0.67 26.14
C PHE A 194 -19.80 0.07 27.04
N GLN A 195 -19.94 -1.27 27.02
CA GLN A 195 -20.87 -2.03 27.85
C GLN A 195 -20.12 -2.93 28.83
N GLY A 196 -20.77 -3.22 29.99
CA GLY A 196 -20.27 -4.09 31.06
C GLY A 196 -19.40 -3.37 32.08
N ASP A 197 -18.50 -4.12 32.70
CA ASP A 197 -17.62 -3.68 33.77
C ASP A 197 -16.67 -2.55 33.33
N VAL A 198 -16.44 -1.59 34.24
CA VAL A 198 -15.57 -0.45 34.07
C VAL A 198 -14.47 -0.47 35.12
N ALA A 199 -13.21 -0.51 34.67
CA ALA A 199 -12.06 -0.44 35.56
C ALA A 199 -11.14 0.74 35.19
N ALA A 200 -10.41 1.23 36.21
CA ALA A 200 -9.43 2.29 36.04
C ALA A 200 -8.03 1.72 35.81
N PHE A 201 -7.30 2.35 34.92
CA PHE A 201 -5.87 2.07 34.68
C PHE A 201 -5.04 3.36 34.63
N GLY A 202 -3.74 3.23 34.73
CA GLY A 202 -2.88 4.39 34.61
C GLY A 202 -1.40 4.08 34.81
N GLY A 203 -0.61 5.13 34.77
CA GLY A 203 0.83 4.99 34.97
C GLY A 203 1.62 6.23 34.64
N VAL A 204 2.93 6.08 34.71
CA VAL A 204 3.90 7.15 34.52
C VAL A 204 4.98 6.67 33.57
N SER A 205 5.38 7.55 32.66
CA SER A 205 6.58 7.37 31.85
C SER A 205 7.55 8.53 32.06
N TYR A 206 8.84 8.19 32.25
CA TYR A 206 9.90 9.17 32.45
C TYR A 206 11.05 8.94 31.47
N SER A 207 11.34 9.94 30.64
CA SER A 207 12.44 9.95 29.67
C SER A 207 13.50 10.95 30.11
N PRO A 208 14.57 10.50 30.83
CA PRO A 208 15.64 11.41 31.28
C PRO A 208 16.47 11.95 30.10
N ASN A 209 16.39 11.32 28.96
CA ASN A 209 17.08 11.69 27.72
C ASN A 209 16.35 11.07 26.51
N ASP A 210 16.83 11.36 25.31
CA ASP A 210 16.21 10.89 24.05
C ASP A 210 16.32 9.38 23.81
N ARG A 211 17.08 8.65 24.63
CA ARG A 211 17.33 7.21 24.42
C ARG A 211 16.57 6.31 25.37
N PHE A 212 16.43 6.69 26.63
CA PHE A 212 15.80 5.87 27.65
C PHE A 212 14.44 6.41 28.06
N THR A 213 13.46 5.51 28.24
CA THR A 213 12.19 5.79 28.90
C THR A 213 11.91 4.70 29.91
N PHE A 214 11.68 5.10 31.16
CA PHE A 214 11.23 4.21 32.24
C PHE A 214 9.73 4.31 32.39
N LYS A 215 9.08 3.18 32.67
CA LYS A 215 7.61 3.08 32.75
C LYS A 215 7.20 2.33 33.99
N VAL A 216 6.17 2.83 34.65
CA VAL A 216 5.43 2.14 35.73
C VAL A 216 3.97 2.24 35.40
N GLU A 217 3.27 1.11 35.47
CA GLU A 217 1.88 0.99 35.04
C GLU A 217 1.05 0.18 36.00
N TYR A 218 -0.17 0.60 36.25
CA TYR A 218 -1.24 -0.17 36.85
C TYR A 218 -2.19 -0.62 35.75
N SER A 219 -2.26 -1.95 35.51
CA SER A 219 -3.05 -2.57 34.44
C SER A 219 -4.42 -3.00 34.94
N SER A 220 -5.46 -2.67 34.21
CA SER A 220 -6.83 -3.10 34.45
C SER A 220 -7.25 -4.36 33.66
N ASP A 221 -6.33 -4.98 32.90
CA ASP A 221 -6.55 -6.26 32.23
C ASP A 221 -6.25 -7.42 33.16
N ASP A 222 -7.21 -8.25 33.44
CA ASP A 222 -7.04 -9.45 34.28
C ASP A 222 -6.58 -10.69 33.51
N TYR A 223 -6.42 -10.58 32.19
CA TYR A 223 -6.02 -11.70 31.32
C TYR A 223 -6.89 -12.96 31.52
N VAL A 224 -8.19 -12.75 31.71
CA VAL A 224 -9.15 -13.79 32.10
C VAL A 224 -9.08 -15.04 31.23
N GLU A 225 -9.01 -14.87 29.90
CA GLU A 225 -8.98 -16.00 28.97
C GLU A 225 -7.65 -16.78 29.06
N GLU A 226 -6.52 -16.07 29.13
CA GLU A 226 -5.20 -16.70 29.21
C GLU A 226 -4.94 -17.35 30.55
N VAL A 227 -5.38 -16.73 31.65
CA VAL A 227 -5.23 -17.26 33.01
C VAL A 227 -6.15 -18.48 33.20
N SER A 228 -7.41 -18.43 32.75
CA SER A 228 -8.33 -19.57 32.89
C SER A 228 -7.89 -20.81 32.11
N ARG A 229 -7.07 -20.62 31.07
CA ARG A 229 -6.53 -21.70 30.24
C ARG A 229 -5.10 -22.10 30.63
N GLY A 230 -4.55 -21.49 31.67
CA GLY A 230 -3.18 -21.78 32.15
C GLY A 230 -2.07 -21.33 31.19
N THR A 231 -2.36 -20.37 30.29
CA THR A 231 -1.35 -19.81 29.38
C THR A 231 -0.42 -18.84 30.11
N ASN A 232 -0.98 -18.04 31.03
CA ASN A 232 -0.24 -17.06 31.84
C ASN A 232 -0.73 -17.16 33.29
N GLU A 233 0.13 -16.71 34.22
CA GLU A 233 -0.22 -16.48 35.62
C GLU A 233 -0.14 -14.99 35.93
N LYS A 234 -1.16 -14.44 36.61
CA LYS A 234 -1.16 -13.05 37.05
C LYS A 234 -1.14 -12.98 38.57
N SER A 235 -0.09 -12.37 39.12
CA SER A 235 0.05 -12.15 40.57
C SER A 235 0.02 -10.66 40.96
N SER A 236 0.15 -9.75 40.00
CA SER A 236 0.20 -8.31 40.25
C SER A 236 -0.40 -7.51 39.10
N PRO A 237 -1.12 -6.40 39.37
CA PRO A 237 -1.52 -5.43 38.34
C PRO A 237 -0.42 -4.44 37.97
N TRP A 238 0.69 -4.42 38.71
CA TRP A 238 1.79 -3.49 38.48
C TRP A 238 2.78 -4.05 37.48
N ASN A 239 3.03 -3.27 36.42
CA ASN A 239 3.98 -3.56 35.38
C ASN A 239 5.11 -2.51 35.37
N PHE A 240 6.32 -2.96 35.07
CA PHE A 240 7.51 -2.11 35.01
C PHE A 240 8.23 -2.31 33.68
N GLY A 241 8.78 -1.25 33.11
CA GLY A 241 9.43 -1.35 31.81
C GLY A 241 10.48 -0.30 31.55
N VAL A 242 11.37 -0.62 30.61
CA VAL A 242 12.37 0.28 30.08
C VAL A 242 12.42 0.16 28.56
N ASP A 243 12.40 1.31 27.87
CA ASP A 243 12.61 1.40 26.44
C ASP A 243 13.98 1.99 26.15
N TYR A 244 14.67 1.43 25.16
CA TYR A 244 15.88 1.97 24.57
C TYR A 244 15.64 2.31 23.09
N ARG A 245 15.91 3.55 22.69
CA ARG A 245 15.75 4.03 21.32
C ARG A 245 17.07 4.09 20.59
N PHE A 246 17.06 3.52 19.39
CA PHE A 246 18.17 3.60 18.46
C PHE A 246 18.04 4.86 17.58
N ARG A 247 19.16 5.37 17.10
CA ARG A 247 19.15 6.56 16.19
C ARG A 247 18.44 6.34 14.85
N ASN A 248 18.25 5.09 14.45
CA ASN A 248 17.62 4.72 13.18
C ASN A 248 16.10 4.51 13.28
N GLY A 249 15.44 5.00 14.33
CA GLY A 249 13.99 4.84 14.51
C GLY A 249 13.56 3.52 15.13
N GLY A 250 14.49 2.64 15.50
CA GLY A 250 14.21 1.42 16.26
C GLY A 250 14.06 1.69 17.76
N GLN A 251 13.16 0.95 18.42
CA GLN A 251 12.98 0.94 19.87
C GLN A 251 12.99 -0.51 20.35
N LEU A 252 13.85 -0.80 21.33
CA LEU A 252 13.86 -2.05 22.09
C LEU A 252 13.26 -1.78 23.45
N SER A 253 12.32 -2.60 23.88
CA SER A 253 11.66 -2.49 25.18
C SER A 253 11.77 -3.80 25.94
N LEU A 254 12.01 -3.71 27.24
CA LEU A 254 12.01 -4.84 28.17
C LEU A 254 11.00 -4.55 29.29
N TYR A 255 10.22 -5.56 29.65
CA TYR A 255 9.12 -5.42 30.59
C TYR A 255 9.11 -6.54 31.62
N HIS A 256 8.69 -6.21 32.83
CA HIS A 256 8.17 -7.14 33.81
C HIS A 256 6.66 -6.92 33.93
N VAL A 257 5.89 -7.92 33.56
CA VAL A 257 4.42 -7.83 33.46
C VAL A 257 3.72 -8.95 34.24
N LEU A 258 2.49 -8.72 34.67
CA LEU A 258 1.65 -9.66 35.42
C LEU A 258 2.22 -10.07 36.80
N GLY A 259 3.40 -9.54 37.20
CA GLY A 259 4.11 -9.96 38.41
C GLY A 259 4.91 -11.26 38.26
N THR A 260 4.78 -11.96 37.14
CA THR A 260 5.37 -13.28 36.88
C THR A 260 6.18 -13.33 35.58
N GLU A 261 5.83 -12.50 34.58
CA GLU A 261 6.35 -12.64 33.23
C GLU A 261 7.37 -11.56 32.89
N VAL A 262 8.35 -11.93 32.08
CA VAL A 262 9.27 -11.00 31.44
C VAL A 262 8.97 -10.93 29.95
N GLY A 263 8.83 -9.72 29.43
CA GLY A 263 8.54 -9.48 28.02
C GLY A 263 9.61 -8.63 27.34
N ALA A 264 9.72 -8.81 26.04
CA ALA A 264 10.56 -8.00 25.16
C ALA A 264 9.76 -7.56 23.94
N GLN A 265 10.06 -6.34 23.46
CA GLN A 265 9.41 -5.77 22.29
C GLN A 265 10.45 -5.04 21.43
N PHE A 266 10.29 -5.17 20.14
CA PHE A 266 11.00 -4.33 19.18
C PHE A 266 9.98 -3.58 18.32
N THR A 267 10.11 -2.26 18.25
CA THR A 267 9.28 -1.38 17.40
C THR A 267 10.17 -0.63 16.45
N PHE A 268 9.79 -0.64 15.16
CA PHE A 268 10.41 0.20 14.15
C PHE A 268 9.40 1.27 13.72
N VAL A 269 9.80 2.54 13.76
CA VAL A 269 8.94 3.68 13.42
C VAL A 269 9.50 4.40 12.21
N THR A 270 8.62 4.71 11.26
CA THR A 270 8.93 5.51 10.08
C THR A 270 7.77 6.44 9.77
N ASN A 271 8.01 7.46 8.95
CA ASN A 271 6.94 8.35 8.49
C ASN A 271 7.00 8.49 6.97
N PRO A 272 6.11 7.80 6.22
CA PRO A 272 6.07 7.88 4.77
C PRO A 272 5.98 9.30 4.21
N LYS A 273 5.36 10.23 4.94
CA LYS A 273 5.21 11.62 4.52
C LYS A 273 6.54 12.39 4.49
N THR A 274 7.45 12.06 5.41
CA THR A 274 8.76 12.73 5.55
C THR A 274 9.88 11.94 4.89
N LEU A 275 9.65 10.67 4.54
CA LEU A 275 10.61 9.89 3.80
C LEU A 275 10.81 10.51 2.42
N GLY A 276 11.91 11.14 2.26
CA GLY A 276 12.41 11.63 1.01
C GLY A 276 13.92 11.54 1.07
N VAL A 277 14.58 11.24 -0.04
CA VAL A 277 15.97 11.62 -0.16
C VAL A 277 15.94 13.13 -0.46
N PRO A 278 16.16 14.02 0.54
CA PRO A 278 16.18 15.44 0.28
C PRO A 278 17.25 15.71 -0.75
N GLY A 279 16.84 16.24 -1.90
CA GLY A 279 17.77 16.46 -2.97
C GLY A 279 18.01 15.30 -3.91
N GLY A 280 17.74 14.04 -3.54
CA GLY A 280 18.06 12.85 -4.34
C GLY A 280 19.55 12.73 -4.65
N ALA A 281 19.98 11.56 -5.11
CA ALA A 281 21.32 11.37 -5.68
C ALA A 281 21.37 11.72 -7.17
N GLU A 282 20.28 12.25 -7.73
CA GLU A 282 20.18 12.66 -9.13
C GLU A 282 20.93 13.99 -9.35
N PRO A 283 21.60 14.14 -10.50
CA PRO A 283 22.16 15.43 -10.88
C PRO A 283 21.05 16.48 -11.01
N SER A 284 21.40 17.74 -10.74
CA SER A 284 20.51 18.87 -11.03
C SER A 284 20.13 18.86 -12.51
N GLY A 285 18.89 19.25 -12.82
CA GLY A 285 18.49 19.45 -14.22
C GLY A 285 19.27 20.59 -14.88
N LEU A 286 19.28 20.59 -16.22
CA LEU A 286 19.84 21.70 -16.97
C LEU A 286 19.14 23.00 -16.58
N PRO A 287 19.86 24.15 -16.49
CA PRO A 287 19.22 25.43 -16.28
C PRO A 287 18.48 25.89 -17.55
N VAL A 288 17.53 26.79 -17.38
CA VAL A 288 16.87 27.48 -18.49
C VAL A 288 17.93 28.25 -19.33
N SER A 289 17.73 28.30 -20.64
CA SER A 289 18.58 29.10 -21.54
C SER A 289 17.77 30.31 -22.06
N PRO A 290 17.95 31.50 -21.47
CA PRO A 290 17.25 32.69 -21.94
C PRO A 290 17.63 33.05 -23.36
N ARG A 291 16.67 33.58 -24.10
CA ARG A 291 16.89 34.11 -25.46
C ARG A 291 17.62 35.44 -25.42
N ALA A 292 18.41 35.70 -26.48
CA ALA A 292 18.95 37.04 -26.70
C ALA A 292 17.80 38.04 -27.00
N PRO A 293 17.89 39.28 -26.52
CA PRO A 293 16.90 40.30 -26.85
C PRO A 293 16.70 40.44 -28.35
N GLY A 294 15.46 40.49 -28.82
CA GLY A 294 15.11 40.64 -30.23
C GLY A 294 15.22 39.39 -31.11
N SER A 295 15.83 38.31 -30.62
CA SER A 295 16.02 37.07 -31.42
C SER A 295 14.72 36.31 -31.73
N ALA A 296 13.63 36.57 -31.00
CA ALA A 296 12.34 35.94 -31.23
C ALA A 296 11.71 36.23 -32.60
N ALA A 297 12.15 37.29 -33.29
CA ALA A 297 11.70 37.64 -34.62
C ALA A 297 12.39 36.85 -35.76
N ASP A 298 13.46 36.09 -35.45
CA ASP A 298 14.19 35.30 -36.44
C ASP A 298 13.40 34.03 -36.83
N LEU A 299 12.82 34.05 -38.01
CA LEU A 299 12.12 32.94 -38.65
C LEU A 299 12.92 32.24 -39.75
N GLY A 300 14.21 32.62 -39.94
CA GLY A 300 15.03 32.09 -41.04
C GLY A 300 15.19 30.58 -41.04
N TRP A 301 15.09 29.94 -39.87
CA TRP A 301 15.17 28.49 -39.71
C TRP A 301 13.98 27.75 -40.33
N THR A 302 12.81 28.39 -40.49
CA THR A 302 11.59 27.75 -41.01
C THR A 302 11.71 27.42 -42.50
N LEU A 303 12.65 28.03 -43.20
CA LEU A 303 12.93 27.78 -44.61
C LEU A 303 14.01 26.70 -44.79
N ASP A 304 14.64 26.25 -43.72
CA ASP A 304 15.73 25.27 -43.72
C ASP A 304 15.33 23.97 -43.03
N SER A 305 14.96 22.98 -43.84
CA SER A 305 14.55 21.66 -43.34
C SER A 305 15.68 20.90 -42.58
N GLN A 306 16.96 21.14 -42.99
CA GLN A 306 18.09 20.52 -42.30
C GLN A 306 18.26 21.09 -40.89
N ARG A 307 18.03 22.38 -40.73
CA ARG A 307 18.07 23.06 -39.42
C ARG A 307 16.94 22.57 -38.52
N ALA A 308 15.73 22.40 -39.03
CA ALA A 308 14.61 21.82 -38.27
C ALA A 308 14.91 20.38 -37.84
N ALA A 309 15.46 19.56 -38.72
CA ALA A 309 15.87 18.18 -38.39
C ALA A 309 17.00 18.14 -37.33
N SER A 310 17.99 19.06 -37.43
CA SER A 310 19.07 19.19 -36.45
C SER A 310 18.55 19.59 -35.05
N VAL A 311 17.57 20.52 -34.99
CA VAL A 311 16.90 20.91 -33.73
C VAL A 311 16.22 19.72 -33.10
N THR A 312 15.44 18.94 -33.87
CA THR A 312 14.74 17.74 -33.39
C THR A 312 15.73 16.68 -32.87
N ALA A 313 16.82 16.42 -33.61
CA ALA A 313 17.85 15.49 -33.19
C ALA A 313 18.56 15.93 -31.89
N SER A 314 18.84 17.23 -31.77
CA SER A 314 19.44 17.82 -30.57
C SER A 314 18.51 17.71 -29.35
N LEU A 315 17.19 17.94 -29.53
CA LEU A 315 16.20 17.78 -28.51
C LEU A 315 16.18 16.34 -27.98
N LYS A 316 16.10 15.36 -28.87
CA LYS A 316 16.07 13.92 -28.50
C LYS A 316 17.32 13.51 -27.74
N ASN A 317 18.51 13.96 -28.23
CA ASN A 317 19.78 13.64 -27.56
C ASN A 317 19.88 14.24 -26.16
N LEU A 318 19.50 15.50 -25.97
CA LEU A 318 19.54 16.14 -24.65
C LEU A 318 18.47 15.60 -23.73
N ALA A 319 17.26 15.32 -24.22
CA ALA A 319 16.21 14.67 -23.44
C ALA A 319 16.63 13.28 -22.95
N ALA A 320 17.31 12.49 -23.79
CA ALA A 320 17.83 11.18 -23.42
C ALA A 320 18.89 11.26 -22.29
N LYS A 321 19.75 12.29 -22.30
CA LYS A 321 20.71 12.55 -21.20
C LYS A 321 20.02 12.89 -19.89
N GLU A 322 18.85 13.52 -19.95
CA GLU A 322 17.98 13.76 -18.79
C GLU A 322 17.15 12.52 -18.40
N GLY A 323 17.25 11.41 -19.13
CA GLY A 323 16.52 10.17 -18.88
C GLY A 323 15.06 10.23 -19.35
N LEU A 324 14.80 11.03 -20.37
CA LEU A 324 13.50 11.18 -21.03
C LEU A 324 13.60 10.72 -22.48
N GLU A 325 12.54 10.15 -23.01
CA GLU A 325 12.47 9.72 -24.41
C GLU A 325 11.48 10.60 -25.17
N VAL A 326 11.95 11.18 -26.26
CA VAL A 326 11.13 11.98 -27.19
C VAL A 326 10.93 11.15 -28.45
N GLU A 327 9.70 10.69 -28.68
CA GLU A 327 9.36 9.82 -29.81
C GLU A 327 8.94 10.59 -31.06
N GLY A 328 8.52 11.84 -30.93
CA GLY A 328 8.08 12.66 -32.05
C GLY A 328 8.04 14.14 -31.69
N VAL A 329 8.26 14.99 -32.69
CA VAL A 329 8.24 16.44 -32.55
C VAL A 329 7.48 17.05 -33.72
N ASP A 330 6.52 17.91 -33.45
CA ASP A 330 5.93 18.83 -34.42
C ASP A 330 6.48 20.23 -34.12
N LEU A 331 7.27 20.76 -35.03
CA LEU A 331 7.98 22.03 -34.91
C LEU A 331 7.39 23.06 -35.86
N GLN A 332 6.71 24.05 -35.32
CA GLN A 332 6.13 25.18 -36.06
C GLN A 332 6.86 26.47 -35.70
N SER A 333 6.61 27.55 -36.44
CA SER A 333 7.31 28.83 -36.32
C SER A 333 7.34 29.40 -34.90
N ASN A 334 6.25 29.22 -34.12
CA ASN A 334 6.14 29.73 -32.75
C ASN A 334 5.75 28.68 -31.72
N ARG A 335 5.54 27.42 -32.14
CA ARG A 335 5.10 26.31 -31.27
C ARG A 335 5.94 25.06 -31.54
N ALA A 336 6.27 24.35 -30.46
CA ALA A 336 6.81 23.00 -30.55
C ALA A 336 5.94 22.06 -29.72
N THR A 337 5.39 21.04 -30.36
CA THR A 337 4.64 19.96 -29.68
C THR A 337 5.50 18.71 -29.63
N VAL A 338 5.71 18.17 -28.42
CA VAL A 338 6.65 17.06 -28.17
C VAL A 338 5.89 15.87 -27.60
N ARG A 339 6.04 14.71 -28.26
CA ARG A 339 5.59 13.40 -27.77
C ARG A 339 6.61 12.87 -26.77
N LEU A 340 6.25 12.82 -25.48
CA LEU A 340 7.12 12.46 -24.36
C LEU A 340 6.78 11.07 -23.83
N VAL A 341 7.76 10.17 -23.77
CA VAL A 341 7.74 8.98 -22.90
C VAL A 341 8.66 9.23 -21.71
N ASN A 342 8.15 9.00 -20.51
CA ASN A 342 8.89 9.19 -19.25
C ASN A 342 9.16 7.84 -18.58
N PRO A 343 10.30 7.19 -18.81
CA PRO A 343 10.64 5.92 -18.17
C PRO A 343 11.21 6.09 -16.76
N ARG A 344 11.62 7.30 -16.37
CA ARG A 344 12.47 7.54 -15.21
C ARG A 344 11.78 8.20 -14.03
N TYR A 345 11.05 9.29 -14.25
CA TYR A 345 10.57 10.12 -13.14
C TYR A 345 9.20 9.69 -12.64
N GLY A 346 9.14 9.31 -11.35
CA GLY A 346 7.87 8.99 -10.67
C GLY A 346 6.97 10.23 -10.45
N ALA A 347 7.56 11.44 -10.46
CA ALA A 347 6.85 12.73 -10.43
C ALA A 347 6.73 13.30 -11.84
N PRO A 348 5.55 13.33 -12.47
CA PRO A 348 5.38 13.81 -13.85
C PRO A 348 5.82 15.25 -14.05
N SER A 349 5.60 16.12 -13.07
CA SER A 349 6.01 17.52 -13.08
C SER A 349 7.52 17.69 -13.23
N GLN A 350 8.33 16.78 -12.66
CA GLN A 350 9.79 16.78 -12.83
C GLN A 350 10.18 16.46 -14.28
N ALA A 351 9.51 15.50 -14.91
CA ALA A 351 9.73 15.20 -16.33
C ALA A 351 9.37 16.38 -17.23
N PHE A 352 8.25 17.05 -16.96
CA PHE A 352 7.84 18.25 -17.68
C PHE A 352 8.86 19.39 -17.53
N GLY A 353 9.29 19.68 -16.31
CA GLY A 353 10.25 20.75 -16.06
C GLY A 353 11.61 20.50 -16.68
N ARG A 354 12.13 19.26 -16.64
CA ARG A 354 13.37 18.88 -17.28
C ARG A 354 13.29 18.99 -18.80
N LEU A 355 12.22 18.47 -19.42
CA LEU A 355 12.03 18.59 -20.86
C LEU A 355 11.85 20.05 -21.29
N ALA A 356 11.06 20.84 -20.57
CA ALA A 356 10.86 22.26 -20.87
C ALA A 356 12.18 23.04 -20.84
N ARG A 357 13.07 22.77 -19.88
CA ARG A 357 14.41 23.39 -19.83
C ARG A 357 15.32 22.94 -20.99
N VAL A 358 15.26 21.66 -21.37
CA VAL A 358 15.93 21.18 -22.58
C VAL A 358 15.41 21.93 -23.81
N MET A 359 14.09 22.12 -23.93
CA MET A 359 13.47 22.85 -25.02
C MET A 359 13.97 24.31 -25.11
N THR A 360 14.15 24.99 -23.98
CA THR A 360 14.70 26.38 -24.01
C THR A 360 16.08 26.46 -24.62
N ARG A 361 16.87 25.38 -24.58
CA ARG A 361 18.25 25.33 -25.10
C ARG A 361 18.34 25.03 -26.58
N VAL A 362 17.43 24.23 -27.11
CA VAL A 362 17.52 23.71 -28.47
C VAL A 362 16.53 24.32 -29.43
N MET A 363 15.35 24.76 -28.92
CA MET A 363 14.34 25.34 -29.78
C MET A 363 14.77 26.70 -30.34
N PRO A 364 14.49 27.00 -31.62
CA PRO A 364 14.70 28.32 -32.20
C PRO A 364 14.08 29.44 -31.35
N ALA A 365 14.65 30.61 -31.39
CA ALA A 365 14.25 31.73 -30.54
C ALA A 365 12.78 32.18 -30.75
N SER A 366 12.26 32.01 -31.97
CA SER A 366 10.86 32.33 -32.30
C SER A 366 9.83 31.39 -31.67
N VAL A 367 10.24 30.19 -31.25
CA VAL A 367 9.33 29.21 -30.63
C VAL A 367 9.02 29.64 -29.20
N GLU A 368 7.81 30.15 -28.99
CA GLU A 368 7.32 30.67 -27.71
C GLU A 368 6.48 29.67 -26.95
N VAL A 369 5.74 28.81 -27.65
CA VAL A 369 4.80 27.86 -27.03
C VAL A 369 5.38 26.46 -27.03
N PHE A 370 5.66 25.91 -25.85
CA PHE A 370 6.08 24.53 -25.64
C PHE A 370 4.87 23.69 -25.20
N GLU A 371 4.47 22.74 -26.00
CA GLU A 371 3.39 21.80 -25.69
C GLU A 371 3.99 20.41 -25.53
N ILE A 372 3.91 19.86 -24.31
CA ILE A 372 4.41 18.53 -23.96
C ILE A 372 3.22 17.59 -23.83
N VAL A 373 3.22 16.51 -24.62
CA VAL A 373 2.18 15.48 -24.60
C VAL A 373 2.79 14.17 -24.12
N PRO A 374 2.64 13.85 -22.80
CA PRO A 374 3.09 12.57 -22.29
C PRO A 374 2.23 11.44 -22.87
N VAL A 375 2.91 10.34 -23.20
CA VAL A 375 2.30 9.14 -23.79
C VAL A 375 2.61 7.93 -22.92
N VAL A 376 1.60 7.10 -22.67
CA VAL A 376 1.71 5.82 -21.96
C VAL A 376 1.04 4.75 -22.81
N ASN A 377 1.76 3.70 -23.16
CA ASN A 377 1.26 2.62 -24.02
C ASN A 377 0.57 3.17 -25.29
N GLY A 378 1.24 4.10 -25.97
CA GLY A 378 0.73 4.74 -27.17
C GLY A 378 -0.38 5.77 -26.97
N MET A 379 -1.01 5.81 -25.81
CA MET A 379 -2.11 6.74 -25.51
C MET A 379 -1.57 8.13 -25.12
N PRO A 380 -1.92 9.21 -25.83
CA PRO A 380 -1.67 10.57 -25.35
C PRO A 380 -2.52 10.86 -24.13
N MET A 381 -1.91 11.37 -23.05
CA MET A 381 -2.58 11.66 -21.79
C MET A 381 -3.12 13.10 -21.75
N SER A 382 -2.35 14.02 -21.24
CA SER A 382 -2.64 15.45 -21.24
C SER A 382 -1.77 16.16 -22.27
N ALA A 383 -2.15 17.39 -22.61
CA ALA A 383 -1.29 18.34 -23.33
C ALA A 383 -0.95 19.48 -22.36
N VAL A 384 0.31 19.52 -21.91
CA VAL A 384 0.80 20.50 -20.94
C VAL A 384 1.53 21.60 -21.67
N THR A 385 1.02 22.82 -21.60
CA THR A 385 1.52 23.95 -22.39
C THR A 385 2.19 24.98 -21.50
N PHE A 386 3.40 25.36 -21.89
CA PHE A 386 4.24 26.38 -21.26
C PHE A 386 4.54 27.50 -22.25
N ARG A 387 4.68 28.73 -21.75
CA ARG A 387 5.30 29.81 -22.50
C ARG A 387 6.79 29.85 -22.18
N ARG A 388 7.62 29.92 -23.18
CA ARG A 388 9.08 30.02 -23.02
C ARG A 388 9.49 31.26 -22.24
N SER A 389 8.85 32.41 -22.48
CA SER A 389 9.06 33.63 -21.69
C SER A 389 8.75 33.48 -20.20
N ASP A 390 7.76 32.66 -19.84
CA ASP A 390 7.48 32.36 -18.43
C ASP A 390 8.56 31.47 -17.81
N LEU A 391 9.07 30.45 -18.54
CA LEU A 391 10.19 29.63 -18.09
C LEU A 391 11.47 30.47 -17.87
N GLU A 392 11.79 31.37 -18.82
CA GLU A 392 12.94 32.26 -18.74
C GLU A 392 12.88 33.25 -17.56
N ARG A 393 11.66 33.64 -17.17
CA ARG A 393 11.44 34.60 -16.07
C ARG A 393 11.36 33.96 -14.70
N LEU A 394 10.75 32.76 -14.60
CA LEU A 394 10.34 32.15 -13.34
C LEU A 394 11.28 31.04 -12.84
N GLU A 395 12.44 30.81 -13.47
CA GLU A 395 13.33 29.70 -13.11
C GLU A 395 13.74 29.71 -11.63
N HIS A 396 13.88 30.89 -11.04
CA HIS A 396 14.29 31.07 -9.66
C HIS A 396 13.13 31.38 -8.68
N ASP A 397 11.90 31.35 -9.20
CA ASP A 397 10.70 31.58 -8.42
C ASP A 397 10.10 30.26 -7.89
N ALA A 398 9.14 30.38 -7.00
CA ALA A 398 8.41 29.22 -6.49
C ALA A 398 7.71 28.44 -7.63
N ALA A 399 7.77 27.11 -7.62
CA ALA A 399 7.19 26.29 -8.67
C ALA A 399 5.69 26.56 -8.91
N ASN A 400 4.95 27.02 -7.88
CA ASN A 400 3.54 27.39 -7.99
C ASN A 400 3.29 28.58 -8.92
N GLU A 401 4.25 29.51 -9.09
CA GLU A 401 4.14 30.62 -10.04
C GLU A 401 4.12 30.08 -11.47
N MET A 402 4.94 29.06 -11.76
CA MET A 402 4.92 28.38 -13.04
C MET A 402 3.63 27.57 -13.23
N LEU A 403 3.12 26.92 -12.18
CA LEU A 403 1.84 26.20 -12.24
C LEU A 403 0.67 27.11 -12.63
N ALA A 404 0.62 28.30 -12.06
CA ALA A 404 -0.44 29.28 -12.34
C ALA A 404 -0.48 29.73 -13.81
N ARG A 405 0.63 29.57 -14.56
CA ARG A 405 0.78 29.93 -15.98
C ARG A 405 0.76 28.73 -16.91
N THR A 406 0.74 27.51 -16.34
CA THR A 406 0.71 26.27 -17.10
C THR A 406 -0.71 25.90 -17.47
N ASN A 407 -0.94 25.57 -18.73
CA ASN A 407 -2.24 25.10 -19.20
C ASN A 407 -2.23 23.58 -19.37
N PHE A 408 -3.25 22.92 -18.82
CA PHE A 408 -3.50 21.49 -19.01
C PHE A 408 -4.72 21.29 -19.91
N GLY A 409 -4.52 20.60 -21.03
CA GLY A 409 -5.57 20.22 -21.95
C GLY A 409 -5.59 18.71 -22.18
N ASP A 410 -6.62 18.19 -22.85
CA ASP A 410 -6.62 16.80 -23.29
C ASP A 410 -5.62 16.59 -24.43
N GLY A 411 -4.82 15.52 -24.32
CA GLY A 411 -3.82 15.12 -25.33
C GLY A 411 -4.41 14.42 -26.56
N PHE A 412 -5.71 14.12 -26.58
CA PHE A 412 -6.36 13.45 -27.72
C PHE A 412 -6.15 14.20 -29.03
N GLY A 413 -5.54 13.51 -30.01
CA GLY A 413 -5.22 14.07 -31.32
C GLY A 413 -4.10 15.12 -31.35
N LYS A 414 -3.38 15.36 -30.24
CA LYS A 414 -2.32 16.38 -30.15
C LYS A 414 -0.91 15.84 -30.22
N ALA A 415 -0.69 14.58 -29.82
CA ALA A 415 0.64 13.99 -29.87
C ALA A 415 1.11 13.84 -31.34
N PRO A 416 2.30 14.32 -31.71
CA PRO A 416 2.91 13.97 -32.98
C PRO A 416 3.00 12.45 -33.15
N PRO A 417 3.02 11.91 -34.36
CA PRO A 417 3.30 10.48 -34.57
C PRO A 417 4.70 10.16 -34.05
N PRO A 418 4.95 8.92 -33.62
CA PRO A 418 6.30 8.50 -33.32
C PRO A 418 7.13 8.47 -34.62
N ASP A 419 8.44 8.73 -34.51
CA ASP A 419 9.33 8.67 -35.66
C ASP A 419 9.42 7.24 -36.20
N GLU A 420 9.71 7.13 -37.48
CA GLU A 420 9.92 5.85 -38.14
C GLU A 420 11.09 5.09 -37.50
N GLY A 421 10.93 3.78 -37.33
CA GLY A 421 11.96 2.89 -36.82
C GLY A 421 12.07 2.84 -35.29
N ILE A 422 11.24 3.59 -34.52
CA ILE A 422 11.20 3.45 -33.05
C ILE A 422 10.58 2.12 -32.65
N TYR A 423 9.56 1.67 -33.31
CA TYR A 423 8.89 0.40 -33.07
C TYR A 423 9.23 -0.63 -34.15
N PRO A 424 9.27 -1.94 -33.82
CA PRO A 424 8.99 -2.52 -32.51
C PRO A 424 10.11 -2.31 -31.48
N LYS A 425 9.73 -2.25 -30.18
CA LYS A 425 10.69 -2.21 -29.06
C LYS A 425 10.63 -3.52 -28.30
N PHE A 426 11.78 -4.03 -27.87
CA PHE A 426 11.87 -5.23 -27.03
C PHE A 426 12.64 -4.93 -25.76
N THR A 427 12.03 -5.23 -24.61
CA THR A 427 12.66 -5.11 -23.31
C THR A 427 12.51 -6.41 -22.53
N TRP A 428 13.49 -6.74 -21.72
CA TRP A 428 13.44 -7.91 -20.84
C TRP A 428 14.17 -7.65 -19.54
N ALA A 429 13.82 -8.41 -18.52
CA ALA A 429 14.46 -8.34 -17.21
C ALA A 429 14.46 -9.69 -16.50
N ILE A 430 15.51 -9.93 -15.71
CA ILE A 430 15.54 -11.01 -14.73
C ILE A 430 15.52 -10.36 -13.35
N SER A 431 14.67 -10.87 -12.47
CA SER A 431 14.49 -10.33 -11.12
C SER A 431 14.22 -11.47 -10.12
N PRO A 432 14.53 -11.28 -8.84
CA PRO A 432 13.99 -12.17 -7.81
C PRO A 432 12.47 -12.00 -7.73
N PHE A 433 11.76 -13.07 -7.37
CA PHE A 433 10.36 -12.99 -6.96
C PHE A 433 10.18 -13.58 -5.57
N VAL A 434 9.22 -13.04 -4.85
CA VAL A 434 8.74 -13.60 -3.58
C VAL A 434 7.21 -13.50 -3.59
N GLN A 435 6.56 -14.64 -3.43
CA GLN A 435 5.12 -14.71 -3.22
C GLN A 435 4.87 -15.06 -1.76
N LEU A 436 4.10 -14.23 -1.06
CA LEU A 436 3.82 -14.38 0.36
C LEU A 436 2.34 -14.71 0.59
N SER A 437 2.09 -15.62 1.52
CA SER A 437 0.80 -15.81 2.17
C SER A 437 1.02 -15.69 3.67
N VAL A 438 0.35 -14.74 4.29
CA VAL A 438 0.51 -14.44 5.71
C VAL A 438 -0.80 -14.68 6.46
N PHE A 439 -0.69 -14.95 7.78
CA PHE A 439 -1.82 -15.13 8.69
C PHE A 439 -2.63 -16.41 8.52
N ASP A 440 -2.05 -17.42 7.86
CA ASP A 440 -2.61 -18.77 7.87
C ASP A 440 -2.58 -19.33 9.31
N PRO A 441 -3.71 -19.83 9.84
CA PRO A 441 -3.77 -20.35 11.21
C PRO A 441 -2.83 -21.53 11.49
N ASP A 442 -2.52 -22.36 10.48
CA ASP A 442 -1.62 -23.50 10.64
C ASP A 442 -0.15 -23.11 10.53
N ASN A 443 0.16 -22.11 9.72
CA ASN A 443 1.50 -21.61 9.52
C ASN A 443 1.47 -20.11 9.16
N PRO A 444 1.80 -19.24 10.14
CA PRO A 444 1.62 -17.80 10.01
C PRO A 444 2.30 -17.15 8.79
N VAL A 445 3.34 -17.76 8.27
CA VAL A 445 4.08 -17.29 7.10
C VAL A 445 4.34 -18.44 6.16
N ARG A 446 3.79 -18.33 4.97
CA ARG A 446 4.15 -19.17 3.84
C ARG A 446 4.73 -18.29 2.74
N PHE A 447 5.67 -18.80 2.02
CA PHE A 447 6.26 -18.09 0.88
C PHE A 447 6.77 -19.05 -0.17
N ASP A 448 6.84 -18.55 -1.41
CA ASP A 448 7.68 -19.10 -2.46
C ASP A 448 8.64 -18.01 -2.93
N ALA A 449 9.88 -18.36 -3.13
CA ALA A 449 10.93 -17.46 -3.61
C ALA A 449 11.72 -18.10 -4.74
N GLY A 450 12.14 -17.27 -5.69
CA GLY A 450 12.85 -17.75 -6.85
C GLY A 450 13.26 -16.65 -7.81
N VAL A 451 13.31 -17.00 -9.10
CA VAL A 451 13.72 -16.10 -10.18
C VAL A 451 12.54 -15.90 -11.14
N ARG A 452 12.34 -14.66 -11.56
CA ARG A 452 11.37 -14.25 -12.58
C ARG A 452 12.11 -13.71 -13.80
N ALA A 453 11.78 -14.22 -14.98
CA ALA A 453 12.13 -13.64 -16.26
C ALA A 453 10.88 -13.01 -16.87
N SER A 454 10.95 -11.73 -17.22
CA SER A 454 9.87 -11.01 -17.89
C SER A 454 10.33 -10.37 -19.17
N ALA A 455 9.45 -10.28 -20.16
CA ALA A 455 9.70 -9.63 -21.42
C ALA A 455 8.47 -8.86 -21.89
N GLU A 456 8.73 -7.76 -22.59
CA GLU A 456 7.73 -6.92 -23.23
C GLU A 456 8.16 -6.60 -24.64
N TYR A 457 7.26 -6.80 -25.60
CA TYR A 457 7.45 -6.52 -27.01
C TYR A 457 6.37 -5.56 -27.48
N GLU A 458 6.71 -4.31 -27.61
CA GLU A 458 5.85 -3.26 -28.13
C GLU A 458 5.87 -3.36 -29.67
N ILE A 459 4.90 -4.09 -30.24
CA ILE A 459 4.77 -4.32 -31.70
C ILE A 459 4.50 -2.99 -32.40
N THR A 460 3.59 -2.22 -31.82
CA THR A 460 3.29 -0.82 -32.18
C THR A 460 3.21 -0.01 -30.90
N PRO A 461 3.13 1.33 -30.93
CA PRO A 461 3.02 2.14 -29.73
C PRO A 461 1.91 1.68 -28.75
N ASN A 462 0.84 1.10 -29.27
CA ASN A 462 -0.36 0.76 -28.51
C ASN A 462 -0.74 -0.73 -28.54
N LEU A 463 0.08 -1.58 -29.19
CA LEU A 463 -0.12 -3.05 -29.23
C LEU A 463 1.12 -3.72 -28.61
N ILE A 464 0.94 -4.30 -27.44
CA ILE A 464 2.02 -4.76 -26.58
C ILE A 464 1.81 -6.24 -26.22
N ALA A 465 2.80 -7.08 -26.54
CA ALA A 465 2.86 -8.45 -26.05
C ALA A 465 3.74 -8.50 -24.80
N SER A 466 3.24 -9.03 -23.69
CA SER A 466 3.98 -9.12 -22.44
C SER A 466 3.90 -10.53 -21.85
N GLY A 467 5.01 -10.99 -21.26
CA GLY A 467 5.07 -12.31 -20.63
C GLY A 467 6.00 -12.34 -19.44
N SER A 468 5.71 -13.25 -18.51
CA SER A 468 6.54 -13.51 -17.34
C SER A 468 6.54 -15.00 -17.02
N VAL A 469 7.74 -15.53 -16.78
CA VAL A 469 7.97 -16.92 -16.36
C VAL A 469 8.70 -16.91 -15.03
N THR A 470 8.25 -17.73 -14.10
CA THR A 470 8.87 -17.89 -12.78
C THR A 470 9.44 -19.28 -12.59
N LYS A 471 10.55 -19.38 -11.87
CA LYS A 471 11.14 -20.62 -11.38
C LYS A 471 11.31 -20.54 -9.88
N LYS A 472 10.59 -21.39 -9.15
CA LYS A 472 10.72 -21.52 -7.70
C LYS A 472 12.06 -22.15 -7.34
N LEU A 473 12.77 -21.57 -6.38
CA LEU A 473 14.00 -22.12 -5.82
C LEU A 473 13.77 -22.68 -4.42
N THR A 474 12.88 -22.06 -3.64
CA THR A 474 12.53 -22.48 -2.29
C THR A 474 11.15 -21.96 -1.90
N GLY A 475 10.48 -22.63 -0.98
CA GLY A 475 9.21 -22.18 -0.44
C GLY A 475 8.37 -23.27 0.20
N ASN A 476 7.17 -22.90 0.62
CA ASN A 476 6.23 -23.76 1.32
C ASN A 476 4.75 -23.36 1.10
N LEU A 477 4.45 -22.59 0.04
CA LEU A 477 3.06 -22.25 -0.32
C LEU A 477 2.24 -23.49 -0.70
N ASP A 478 2.90 -24.51 -1.26
CA ASP A 478 2.34 -25.81 -1.59
C ASP A 478 1.89 -26.62 -0.36
N LYS A 479 2.35 -26.27 0.84
CA LYS A 479 2.11 -27.03 2.08
C LYS A 479 0.88 -26.57 2.88
N VAL A 480 -0.05 -25.85 2.26
CA VAL A 480 -1.32 -25.49 2.87
C VAL A 480 -2.16 -26.76 3.05
N LYS A 481 -2.49 -27.08 4.32
CA LYS A 481 -3.31 -28.26 4.67
C LYS A 481 -4.75 -27.90 4.93
N ARG A 482 -4.99 -26.66 5.32
CA ARG A 482 -6.33 -26.20 5.67
C ARG A 482 -7.14 -26.00 4.41
N LEU A 483 -8.29 -26.61 4.38
CA LEU A 483 -9.31 -26.44 3.36
C LEU A 483 -10.43 -25.65 4.02
N ASP A 484 -10.59 -24.41 3.61
CA ASP A 484 -11.71 -23.58 4.09
C ASP A 484 -13.01 -24.18 3.58
N GLU A 485 -13.96 -24.39 4.50
CA GLU A 485 -15.32 -24.74 4.15
C GLU A 485 -16.01 -23.50 3.58
N SER A 486 -16.24 -23.51 2.28
CA SER A 486 -16.95 -22.44 1.58
C SER A 486 -17.93 -23.05 0.60
N ASN A 487 -19.14 -22.47 0.52
CA ASN A 487 -20.12 -22.86 -0.49
C ASN A 487 -19.90 -22.17 -1.85
N LEU A 488 -18.89 -21.34 -1.99
CA LEU A 488 -18.51 -20.72 -3.25
C LEU A 488 -17.60 -21.62 -4.10
N PRO A 489 -17.55 -21.44 -5.44
CA PRO A 489 -16.56 -22.08 -6.27
C PRO A 489 -15.14 -21.66 -5.87
N ARG A 490 -14.20 -22.61 -5.89
CA ARG A 490 -12.79 -22.37 -5.52
C ARG A 490 -12.06 -21.62 -6.62
N VAL A 491 -12.06 -20.29 -6.53
CA VAL A 491 -11.45 -19.39 -7.54
C VAL A 491 -10.10 -18.85 -7.11
N ARG A 492 -9.77 -18.92 -5.80
CA ARG A 492 -8.48 -18.48 -5.23
C ARG A 492 -7.91 -19.48 -4.22
N THR A 493 -8.72 -20.22 -3.50
CA THR A 493 -8.26 -21.13 -2.44
C THR A 493 -7.49 -22.34 -2.98
N ASP A 494 -7.54 -22.63 -4.26
CA ASP A 494 -6.69 -23.63 -4.93
C ASP A 494 -5.23 -23.18 -5.15
N HIS A 495 -4.82 -22.01 -4.68
CA HIS A 495 -3.47 -21.46 -4.91
C HIS A 495 -2.31 -22.38 -4.52
N ALA A 496 -2.53 -23.24 -3.50
CA ALA A 496 -1.54 -24.21 -3.07
C ALA A 496 -1.22 -25.26 -4.17
N ARG A 497 -2.24 -25.69 -4.93
CA ARG A 497 -2.07 -26.60 -6.05
C ARG A 497 -1.31 -25.94 -7.20
N TYR A 498 -1.64 -24.70 -7.51
CA TYR A 498 -0.88 -23.92 -8.50
C TYR A 498 0.58 -23.73 -8.09
N SER A 499 0.87 -23.54 -6.78
CA SER A 499 2.25 -23.48 -6.29
C SER A 499 2.96 -24.84 -6.31
N ALA A 500 2.24 -25.94 -6.12
CA ALA A 500 2.81 -27.28 -6.10
C ALA A 500 3.17 -27.79 -7.51
N GLU A 501 2.28 -27.57 -8.47
CA GLU A 501 2.38 -28.13 -9.83
C GLU A 501 3.02 -27.15 -10.83
N GLY A 502 2.94 -25.84 -10.59
CA GLY A 502 3.43 -24.77 -11.48
C GLY A 502 4.90 -24.42 -11.25
N ASP A 503 5.83 -25.25 -11.69
CA ASP A 503 7.27 -24.97 -11.59
C ASP A 503 8.07 -25.64 -12.69
N PRO A 504 8.54 -24.93 -13.75
CA PRO A 504 8.39 -23.47 -13.99
C PRO A 504 6.96 -23.08 -14.36
N ALA A 505 6.59 -21.83 -14.06
CA ALA A 505 5.26 -21.32 -14.31
C ALA A 505 5.25 -20.11 -15.25
N ILE A 506 4.33 -20.07 -16.20
CA ILE A 506 3.98 -18.87 -16.94
C ILE A 506 3.06 -18.03 -16.03
N GLU A 507 3.58 -16.98 -15.43
CA GLU A 507 2.80 -16.11 -14.53
C GLU A 507 1.70 -15.37 -15.30
N TYR A 508 2.04 -14.84 -16.47
CA TYR A 508 1.13 -14.30 -17.48
C TYR A 508 1.79 -14.30 -18.86
N LEU A 509 0.96 -14.34 -19.90
CA LEU A 509 1.39 -14.17 -21.29
C LEU A 509 0.20 -13.64 -22.10
N HIS A 510 0.24 -12.37 -22.46
CA HIS A 510 -0.90 -11.71 -23.07
C HIS A 510 -0.51 -10.65 -24.11
N LEU A 511 -1.44 -10.37 -24.99
CA LEU A 511 -1.41 -9.27 -25.94
C LEU A 511 -2.43 -8.20 -25.47
N ALA A 512 -1.96 -6.97 -25.29
CA ALA A 512 -2.80 -5.85 -24.87
C ALA A 512 -2.81 -4.74 -25.92
N HIS A 513 -3.98 -4.26 -26.27
CA HIS A 513 -4.19 -3.09 -27.11
C HIS A 513 -4.74 -1.95 -26.25
N TYR A 514 -4.11 -0.79 -26.33
CA TYR A 514 -4.52 0.44 -25.66
C TYR A 514 -4.99 1.47 -26.67
N GLY A 515 -5.99 2.28 -26.34
CA GLY A 515 -6.54 3.23 -27.28
C GLY A 515 -7.18 4.45 -26.65
N ARG A 516 -7.40 5.45 -27.50
CA ARG A 516 -8.13 6.68 -27.20
C ARG A 516 -9.29 6.82 -28.19
N PRO A 517 -10.45 6.14 -27.93
CA PRO A 517 -11.57 6.19 -28.86
C PRO A 517 -12.21 7.58 -29.00
N ALA A 518 -12.11 8.42 -27.97
CA ALA A 518 -12.59 9.79 -27.98
C ALA A 518 -11.88 10.65 -26.93
N LYS A 519 -12.14 11.95 -26.94
CA LYS A 519 -11.70 12.90 -25.91
C LYS A 519 -12.18 12.42 -24.53
N ASN A 520 -11.28 12.46 -23.53
CA ASN A 520 -11.49 11.98 -22.16
C ASN A 520 -11.79 10.48 -22.01
N ILE A 521 -11.76 9.69 -23.08
CA ILE A 521 -12.05 8.24 -23.05
C ILE A 521 -10.79 7.46 -23.41
N TYR A 522 -10.51 6.44 -22.60
CA TYR A 522 -9.40 5.51 -22.75
C TYR A 522 -9.96 4.10 -22.85
N SER A 523 -9.29 3.22 -23.60
CA SER A 523 -9.71 1.83 -23.77
C SER A 523 -8.53 0.88 -23.64
N ARG A 524 -8.78 -0.34 -23.18
CA ARG A 524 -7.84 -1.46 -23.15
C ARG A 524 -8.57 -2.74 -23.50
N VAL A 525 -7.95 -3.56 -24.33
CA VAL A 525 -8.36 -4.95 -24.56
C VAL A 525 -7.12 -5.83 -24.38
N THR A 526 -7.21 -6.82 -23.51
CA THR A 526 -6.13 -7.77 -23.23
C THR A 526 -6.59 -9.20 -23.47
N LEU A 527 -5.82 -9.99 -24.21
CA LEU A 527 -6.12 -11.37 -24.59
C LEU A 527 -4.95 -12.28 -24.22
N GLY A 528 -5.22 -13.46 -23.68
CA GLY A 528 -4.21 -14.49 -23.39
C GLY A 528 -4.28 -15.02 -21.96
N TYR A 529 -3.13 -15.45 -21.44
CA TYR A 529 -2.98 -15.90 -20.05
C TYR A 529 -2.85 -14.65 -19.15
N LEU A 530 -3.97 -14.25 -18.55
CA LEU A 530 -4.08 -12.97 -17.85
C LEU A 530 -3.36 -12.97 -16.51
N GLU A 531 -3.42 -14.11 -15.82
CA GLU A 531 -2.80 -14.36 -14.52
C GLU A 531 -2.49 -15.84 -14.29
N GLN A 532 -1.98 -16.21 -13.13
CA GLN A 532 -1.62 -17.61 -12.79
C GLN A 532 -2.78 -18.58 -12.93
N MET A 533 -4.01 -18.18 -12.57
CA MET A 533 -5.17 -19.07 -12.52
C MET A 533 -6.13 -18.94 -13.70
N TYR A 534 -6.07 -17.84 -14.44
CA TYR A 534 -7.04 -17.55 -15.51
C TYR A 534 -6.40 -17.04 -16.79
N ALA A 535 -6.89 -17.57 -17.90
CA ALA A 535 -6.70 -17.09 -19.26
C ALA A 535 -8.01 -16.50 -19.78
N GLY A 536 -7.97 -15.72 -20.86
CA GLY A 536 -9.17 -15.20 -21.50
C GLY A 536 -9.01 -13.81 -22.09
N ALA A 537 -10.08 -13.03 -22.04
CA ALA A 537 -10.17 -11.68 -22.55
C ALA A 537 -10.62 -10.72 -21.46
N SER A 538 -10.05 -9.52 -21.44
CA SER A 538 -10.45 -8.41 -20.57
C SER A 538 -10.56 -7.14 -21.37
N ALA A 539 -11.71 -6.48 -21.34
CA ALA A 539 -11.94 -5.20 -21.97
C ALA A 539 -12.26 -4.14 -20.92
N GLU A 540 -11.69 -2.95 -21.05
CA GLU A 540 -11.88 -1.83 -20.13
C GLU A 540 -12.06 -0.52 -20.87
N LEU A 541 -13.00 0.28 -20.40
CA LEU A 541 -13.21 1.67 -20.80
C LEU A 541 -13.09 2.56 -19.57
N LEU A 542 -12.39 3.68 -19.72
CA LEU A 542 -12.21 4.68 -18.65
C LEU A 542 -12.56 6.06 -19.20
N TRP A 543 -13.50 6.73 -18.57
CA TRP A 543 -13.76 8.15 -18.74
C TRP A 543 -12.99 8.93 -17.67
N LYS A 544 -12.07 9.80 -18.06
CA LYS A 544 -11.24 10.60 -17.17
C LYS A 544 -10.87 11.93 -17.83
N PRO A 545 -11.64 13.01 -17.59
CA PRO A 545 -11.24 14.36 -18.00
C PRO A 545 -9.97 14.82 -17.29
N VAL A 546 -9.15 15.61 -17.97
CA VAL A 546 -7.82 16.02 -17.50
C VAL A 546 -7.86 16.82 -16.20
N ASP A 547 -8.88 17.69 -16.05
CA ASP A 547 -9.04 18.54 -14.85
C ASP A 547 -9.89 17.88 -13.76
N SER A 548 -10.55 16.76 -14.07
CA SER A 548 -11.51 16.13 -13.16
C SER A 548 -10.80 15.31 -12.08
N ARG A 549 -11.29 15.44 -10.85
CA ARG A 549 -10.94 14.55 -9.72
C ARG A 549 -11.70 13.22 -9.78
N LEU A 550 -12.79 13.16 -10.57
CA LEU A 550 -13.59 11.97 -10.78
C LEU A 550 -13.16 11.26 -12.04
N ALA A 551 -13.09 9.93 -11.97
CA ALA A 551 -13.02 9.05 -13.13
C ALA A 551 -14.05 7.93 -12.98
N LEU A 552 -14.60 7.46 -14.12
CA LEU A 552 -15.52 6.35 -14.18
C LEU A 552 -14.98 5.29 -15.13
N GLY A 553 -14.98 4.04 -14.68
CA GLY A 553 -14.49 2.89 -15.45
C GLY A 553 -15.54 1.79 -15.59
N ALA A 554 -15.42 1.00 -16.62
CA ALA A 554 -16.16 -0.26 -16.77
C ALA A 554 -15.22 -1.32 -17.33
N GLU A 555 -15.19 -2.49 -16.70
CA GLU A 555 -14.38 -3.64 -17.07
C GLU A 555 -15.29 -4.86 -17.26
N LEU A 556 -15.10 -5.56 -18.36
CA LEU A 556 -15.79 -6.83 -18.66
C LEU A 556 -14.74 -7.88 -19.01
N ASN A 557 -14.85 -9.05 -18.41
CA ASN A 557 -13.92 -10.15 -18.58
C ASN A 557 -14.66 -11.42 -19.01
N TYR A 558 -14.05 -12.15 -19.94
CA TYR A 558 -14.39 -13.53 -20.26
C TYR A 558 -13.19 -14.40 -19.88
N VAL A 559 -13.37 -15.35 -18.96
CA VAL A 559 -12.27 -16.12 -18.38
C VAL A 559 -12.46 -17.61 -18.53
N GLN A 560 -11.32 -18.30 -18.63
CA GLN A 560 -11.19 -19.73 -18.62
C GLN A 560 -10.13 -20.12 -17.59
N ARG A 561 -10.39 -21.16 -16.81
CA ARG A 561 -9.47 -21.65 -15.79
C ARG A 561 -8.26 -22.32 -16.44
N ARG A 562 -7.06 -22.07 -15.92
CA ARG A 562 -5.80 -22.67 -16.37
C ARG A 562 -5.53 -23.98 -15.62
N ASP A 563 -4.75 -24.86 -16.23
CA ASP A 563 -4.21 -26.04 -15.54
C ASP A 563 -3.28 -25.64 -14.39
N PHE A 564 -3.16 -26.51 -13.40
CA PHE A 564 -2.37 -26.26 -12.20
C PHE A 564 -0.87 -26.17 -12.48
N ASP A 565 -0.39 -26.77 -13.57
CA ASP A 565 0.99 -26.66 -14.05
C ASP A 565 1.36 -25.24 -14.52
N GLN A 566 0.36 -24.36 -14.68
CA GLN A 566 0.50 -22.97 -15.13
C GLN A 566 1.20 -22.83 -16.49
N LEU A 567 1.14 -23.85 -17.35
CA LEU A 567 1.62 -23.79 -18.73
C LEU A 567 0.49 -23.38 -19.67
N PHE A 568 0.29 -24.09 -20.77
CA PHE A 568 -0.68 -23.70 -21.81
C PHE A 568 -2.05 -24.40 -21.68
N GLY A 569 -2.17 -25.36 -20.78
CA GLY A 569 -3.39 -26.13 -20.58
C GLY A 569 -4.53 -25.31 -19.92
N LEU A 570 -5.77 -25.70 -20.22
CA LEU A 570 -6.98 -25.10 -19.69
C LEU A 570 -7.88 -26.18 -19.07
N GLN A 571 -8.49 -25.87 -17.92
CA GLN A 571 -9.41 -26.75 -17.20
C GLN A 571 -10.87 -26.39 -17.47
N SER A 572 -11.78 -27.29 -17.08
CA SER A 572 -13.20 -26.97 -17.00
C SER A 572 -13.45 -25.84 -15.99
N MET A 573 -14.52 -25.08 -16.21
CA MET A 573 -14.99 -24.04 -15.30
C MET A 573 -15.80 -24.62 -14.12
N THR A 574 -15.47 -25.85 -13.71
CA THR A 574 -16.07 -26.54 -12.56
C THR A 574 -15.02 -26.84 -11.53
N THR A 575 -15.30 -26.52 -10.27
CA THR A 575 -14.47 -26.89 -9.13
C THR A 575 -15.14 -27.98 -8.30
N THR A 576 -14.34 -28.82 -7.70
CA THR A 576 -14.84 -29.82 -6.74
C THR A 576 -14.35 -29.47 -5.36
N ASP A 577 -15.27 -29.35 -4.42
CA ASP A 577 -14.93 -29.13 -3.02
C ASP A 577 -14.23 -30.39 -2.48
N PRO A 578 -13.01 -30.27 -1.94
CA PRO A 578 -12.24 -31.44 -1.52
C PRO A 578 -12.74 -32.11 -0.25
N VAL A 579 -13.61 -31.46 0.53
CA VAL A 579 -14.18 -31.99 1.77
C VAL A 579 -15.52 -32.67 1.48
N THR A 580 -16.40 -31.95 0.79
CA THR A 580 -17.79 -32.43 0.54
C THR A 580 -17.94 -33.18 -0.78
N GLY A 581 -16.99 -33.07 -1.71
CA GLY A 581 -17.08 -33.59 -3.08
C GLY A 581 -18.07 -32.82 -3.97
N ALA A 582 -18.68 -31.74 -3.48
CA ALA A 582 -19.64 -30.94 -4.22
C ALA A 582 -18.99 -30.25 -5.43
N LYS A 583 -19.64 -30.34 -6.59
CA LYS A 583 -19.22 -29.67 -7.82
C LYS A 583 -19.89 -28.30 -7.91
N ARG A 584 -19.13 -27.26 -8.22
CA ARG A 584 -19.60 -25.90 -8.40
C ARG A 584 -19.02 -25.28 -9.66
N GLU A 585 -19.87 -24.57 -10.40
CA GLU A 585 -19.47 -23.90 -11.64
C GLU A 585 -18.94 -22.50 -11.37
N ILE A 586 -17.85 -22.14 -12.07
CA ILE A 586 -17.30 -20.79 -12.10
C ILE A 586 -17.89 -20.09 -13.32
N PRO A 587 -18.49 -18.90 -13.20
CA PRO A 587 -18.98 -18.18 -14.37
C PRO A 587 -17.82 -17.72 -15.26
N ASN A 588 -17.97 -17.88 -16.57
CA ASN A 588 -16.97 -17.40 -17.53
C ASN A 588 -16.92 -15.86 -17.62
N VAL A 589 -18.01 -15.18 -17.25
CA VAL A 589 -18.14 -13.72 -17.39
C VAL A 589 -18.18 -13.08 -16.02
N ASN A 590 -17.30 -12.11 -15.79
CA ASN A 590 -17.30 -11.23 -14.65
C ASN A 590 -16.93 -9.81 -15.07
N GLY A 591 -17.12 -8.82 -14.19
CA GLY A 591 -16.80 -7.44 -14.52
C GLY A 591 -17.34 -6.46 -13.51
N HIS A 592 -16.84 -5.22 -13.57
CA HIS A 592 -17.14 -4.17 -12.60
C HIS A 592 -17.31 -2.81 -13.27
N VAL A 593 -18.18 -2.02 -12.71
CA VAL A 593 -18.21 -0.57 -12.90
C VAL A 593 -17.46 0.06 -11.74
N SER A 594 -16.57 0.98 -12.04
CA SER A 594 -15.66 1.58 -11.06
C SER A 594 -15.80 3.09 -11.04
N ALA A 595 -15.82 3.68 -9.85
CA ALA A 595 -15.72 5.11 -9.63
C ALA A 595 -14.46 5.43 -8.84
N TYR A 596 -13.67 6.38 -9.30
CA TYR A 596 -12.43 6.81 -8.66
C TYR A 596 -12.53 8.29 -8.32
N TYR A 597 -12.12 8.67 -7.12
CA TYR A 597 -12.17 10.07 -6.71
C TYR A 597 -10.93 10.51 -5.93
N ALA A 598 -10.25 11.55 -6.44
CA ALA A 598 -9.12 12.19 -5.77
C ALA A 598 -9.63 13.33 -4.86
N PHE A 599 -9.57 13.18 -3.53
CA PHE A 599 -10.09 14.16 -2.57
C PHE A 599 -9.28 15.47 -2.52
N GLY A 600 -8.07 15.48 -3.11
CA GLY A 600 -7.22 16.67 -3.19
C GLY A 600 -6.33 16.94 -1.97
N ASN A 601 -6.39 16.08 -0.97
CA ASN A 601 -5.58 16.12 0.26
C ASN A 601 -4.67 14.88 0.40
N GLY A 602 -4.35 14.23 -0.71
CA GLY A 602 -3.59 12.99 -0.76
C GLY A 602 -4.44 11.73 -0.59
N PHE A 603 -5.75 11.83 -0.38
CA PHE A 603 -6.63 10.67 -0.34
C PHE A 603 -7.25 10.38 -1.70
N HIS A 604 -7.33 9.10 -2.02
CA HIS A 604 -7.97 8.55 -3.21
C HIS A 604 -8.97 7.48 -2.80
N GLY A 605 -10.23 7.65 -3.20
CA GLY A 605 -11.29 6.67 -3.02
C GLY A 605 -11.53 5.90 -4.32
N GLN A 606 -11.87 4.62 -4.18
CA GLN A 606 -12.32 3.78 -5.28
C GLN A 606 -13.52 2.96 -4.81
N LEU A 607 -14.55 2.90 -5.65
CA LEU A 607 -15.70 2.03 -5.50
C LEU A 607 -15.83 1.18 -6.76
N ASP A 608 -15.79 -0.13 -6.60
CA ASP A 608 -16.03 -1.11 -7.67
C ASP A 608 -17.31 -1.87 -7.35
N VAL A 609 -18.25 -1.91 -8.29
CA VAL A 609 -19.51 -2.64 -8.15
C VAL A 609 -19.66 -3.59 -9.33
N GLY A 610 -19.95 -4.87 -9.07
CA GLY A 610 -20.10 -5.84 -10.14
C GLY A 610 -20.12 -7.29 -9.70
N ARG A 611 -19.84 -8.16 -10.66
CA ARG A 611 -19.76 -9.60 -10.49
C ARG A 611 -18.32 -10.04 -10.31
N TYR A 612 -18.05 -10.78 -9.24
CA TYR A 612 -16.74 -11.34 -8.92
C TYR A 612 -16.53 -12.70 -9.59
N LEU A 613 -15.31 -13.27 -9.44
CA LEU A 613 -14.93 -14.53 -10.10
C LEU A 613 -15.76 -15.74 -9.65
N ALA A 614 -16.12 -15.81 -8.38
CA ALA A 614 -16.94 -16.89 -7.85
C ALA A 614 -18.42 -16.80 -8.27
N GLY A 615 -18.80 -15.70 -8.94
CA GLY A 615 -20.17 -15.46 -9.42
C GLY A 615 -21.00 -14.59 -8.51
N ASP A 616 -20.50 -14.28 -7.34
CA ASP A 616 -21.09 -13.39 -6.36
C ASP A 616 -21.11 -11.93 -6.86
N TYR A 617 -22.15 -11.18 -6.48
CA TYR A 617 -22.32 -9.76 -6.80
C TYR A 617 -22.04 -8.91 -5.56
N GLY A 618 -21.40 -7.77 -5.74
CA GLY A 618 -21.11 -6.92 -4.60
C GLY A 618 -20.36 -5.66 -4.94
N ALA A 619 -19.75 -5.08 -3.90
CA ALA A 619 -19.00 -3.85 -3.98
C ALA A 619 -17.68 -3.94 -3.21
N THR A 620 -16.61 -3.43 -3.80
CA THR A 620 -15.33 -3.17 -3.11
C THR A 620 -15.18 -1.67 -2.91
N VAL A 621 -14.98 -1.26 -1.66
CA VAL A 621 -14.62 0.11 -1.29
C VAL A 621 -13.14 0.13 -0.93
N SER A 622 -12.40 1.05 -1.51
CA SER A 622 -10.98 1.27 -1.22
C SER A 622 -10.72 2.72 -0.87
N LEU A 623 -9.83 2.95 0.08
CA LEU A 623 -9.34 4.26 0.44
C LEU A 623 -7.82 4.21 0.59
N ASP A 624 -7.13 4.97 -0.22
CA ASP A 624 -5.68 5.08 -0.21
C ASP A 624 -5.25 6.50 0.18
N ARG A 625 -4.20 6.61 0.98
CA ARG A 625 -3.49 7.85 1.25
C ARG A 625 -2.16 7.82 0.51
N GLU A 626 -1.98 8.77 -0.38
CA GLU A 626 -0.77 8.93 -1.20
C GLU A 626 0.01 10.18 -0.78
N PHE A 627 1.32 10.03 -0.71
CA PHE A 627 2.25 11.08 -0.31
C PHE A 627 3.00 11.64 -1.54
N ALA A 628 3.46 12.89 -1.45
CA ALA A 628 4.15 13.58 -2.55
C ALA A 628 5.43 12.86 -3.03
N ASN A 629 6.01 11.97 -2.23
CA ASN A 629 7.16 11.13 -2.60
C ASN A 629 6.75 9.83 -3.31
N GLY A 630 5.44 9.59 -3.51
CA GLY A 630 4.89 8.43 -4.20
C GLY A 630 4.60 7.22 -3.30
N TRP A 631 4.85 7.31 -1.98
CA TRP A 631 4.37 6.31 -1.03
C TRP A 631 2.85 6.32 -0.97
N ARG A 632 2.25 5.12 -0.83
CA ARG A 632 0.81 4.96 -0.67
C ARG A 632 0.52 3.94 0.44
N VAL A 633 -0.44 4.26 1.29
CA VAL A 633 -0.97 3.35 2.31
C VAL A 633 -2.48 3.36 2.19
N GLY A 634 -3.09 2.21 2.03
CA GLY A 634 -4.52 2.11 1.84
C GLY A 634 -5.12 0.83 2.41
N ALA A 635 -6.44 0.81 2.46
CA ALA A 635 -7.22 -0.35 2.84
C ALA A 635 -8.40 -0.53 1.90
N TYR A 636 -8.88 -1.76 1.82
CA TYR A 636 -10.10 -2.08 1.10
C TYR A 636 -10.98 -3.05 1.89
N ALA A 637 -12.27 -3.03 1.58
CA ALA A 637 -13.26 -3.98 2.04
C ALA A 637 -14.20 -4.34 0.90
N THR A 638 -14.51 -5.63 0.74
CA THR A 638 -15.40 -6.16 -0.29
C THR A 638 -16.58 -6.83 0.36
N PHE A 639 -17.77 -6.38 0.03
CA PHE A 639 -19.05 -6.92 0.51
C PHE A 639 -19.79 -7.51 -0.68
N THR A 640 -20.26 -8.77 -0.57
CA THR A 640 -21.00 -9.46 -1.62
C THR A 640 -22.31 -10.01 -1.09
N ASP A 641 -23.15 -10.52 -1.98
CA ASP A 641 -24.39 -11.20 -1.67
C ASP A 641 -24.21 -12.62 -1.10
N ALA A 642 -22.97 -13.13 -1.06
CA ALA A 642 -22.67 -14.40 -0.42
C ALA A 642 -22.92 -14.31 1.10
N SER A 643 -23.65 -15.27 1.66
CA SER A 643 -23.91 -15.31 3.09
C SER A 643 -22.62 -15.50 3.91
N PHE A 644 -22.65 -15.18 5.18
CA PHE A 644 -21.52 -15.39 6.10
C PHE A 644 -21.03 -16.85 6.08
N ASP A 645 -21.97 -17.79 6.12
CA ASP A 645 -21.67 -19.23 6.12
C ASP A 645 -21.12 -19.71 4.76
N ASP A 646 -21.57 -19.11 3.66
CA ASP A 646 -21.10 -19.44 2.32
C ASP A 646 -19.72 -18.82 2.02
N PHE A 647 -19.43 -17.67 2.63
CA PHE A 647 -18.16 -16.96 2.42
C PHE A 647 -16.97 -17.65 3.11
N GLY A 648 -17.25 -18.48 4.12
CA GLY A 648 -16.24 -19.13 4.96
C GLY A 648 -15.77 -18.22 6.12
N GLU A 649 -14.56 -18.42 6.63
CA GLU A 649 -14.06 -17.68 7.79
C GLU A 649 -14.08 -16.16 7.62
N GLY A 650 -15.12 -15.51 8.12
CA GLY A 650 -15.33 -14.07 8.11
C GLY A 650 -16.27 -13.61 7.01
N SER A 651 -16.99 -12.53 7.27
CA SER A 651 -18.14 -12.05 6.53
C SER A 651 -17.83 -11.24 5.29
N PHE A 652 -16.56 -10.86 5.05
CA PHE A 652 -16.15 -10.05 3.90
C PHE A 652 -14.64 -10.08 3.69
N ASP A 653 -14.20 -9.88 2.44
CA ASP A 653 -12.78 -9.74 2.12
C ASP A 653 -12.28 -8.35 2.48
N LYS A 654 -11.08 -8.27 3.04
CA LYS A 654 -10.44 -7.03 3.47
C LYS A 654 -8.94 -7.13 3.45
N GLY A 655 -8.28 -6.00 3.25
CA GLY A 655 -6.83 -5.95 3.26
C GLY A 655 -6.26 -4.55 3.35
N ILE A 656 -4.95 -4.50 3.61
CA ILE A 656 -4.15 -3.28 3.66
C ILE A 656 -3.15 -3.32 2.52
N ARG A 657 -3.01 -2.21 1.80
CA ARG A 657 -2.07 -2.06 0.69
C ARG A 657 -0.98 -1.06 1.04
N PHE A 658 0.25 -1.40 0.65
CA PHE A 658 1.39 -0.50 0.69
C PHE A 658 2.01 -0.43 -0.70
N THR A 659 2.21 0.78 -1.21
CA THR A 659 2.99 1.04 -2.41
C THR A 659 4.23 1.82 -2.03
N MET A 660 5.39 1.25 -2.31
CA MET A 660 6.69 1.82 -1.96
C MET A 660 7.48 2.13 -3.25
N PRO A 661 7.77 3.40 -3.56
CA PRO A 661 8.61 3.73 -4.70
C PRO A 661 10.03 3.21 -4.51
N LEU A 662 10.58 2.49 -5.50
CA LEU A 662 11.97 2.00 -5.43
C LEU A 662 12.99 3.15 -5.41
N ALA A 663 12.63 4.32 -5.92
CA ALA A 663 13.45 5.53 -5.81
C ALA A 663 13.82 5.88 -4.36
N THR A 664 12.95 5.59 -3.40
CA THR A 664 13.19 5.85 -1.96
C THR A 664 14.36 5.00 -1.42
N PHE A 665 14.52 3.77 -1.92
CA PHE A 665 15.57 2.85 -1.47
C PHE A 665 16.92 3.12 -2.10
N PHE A 666 16.92 3.47 -3.39
CA PHE A 666 18.16 3.61 -4.17
C PHE A 666 18.63 5.06 -4.32
N GLY A 667 17.82 6.06 -3.91
CA GLY A 667 18.13 7.48 -4.08
C GLY A 667 18.18 7.95 -5.52
N GLN A 668 17.82 7.09 -6.49
CA GLN A 668 17.76 7.41 -7.92
C GLN A 668 16.30 7.47 -8.37
N PRO A 669 15.92 8.41 -9.25
CA PRO A 669 14.58 8.46 -9.80
C PRO A 669 14.22 7.14 -10.48
N SER A 670 13.05 6.62 -10.15
CA SER A 670 12.50 5.40 -10.74
C SER A 670 10.98 5.46 -10.70
N ARG A 671 10.32 5.01 -11.76
CA ARG A 671 8.86 4.78 -11.77
C ARG A 671 8.47 3.43 -11.17
N ARG A 672 9.44 2.55 -10.94
CA ARG A 672 9.18 1.23 -10.35
C ARG A 672 8.70 1.39 -8.92
N ARG A 673 7.64 0.67 -8.59
CA ARG A 673 7.02 0.62 -7.26
C ARG A 673 7.02 -0.83 -6.80
N ASN A 674 7.06 -1.03 -5.50
CA ASN A 674 6.82 -2.32 -4.87
C ASN A 674 5.48 -2.26 -4.15
N ASP A 675 4.53 -3.08 -4.59
CA ASP A 675 3.21 -3.17 -4.00
C ASP A 675 3.14 -4.39 -3.08
N VAL A 676 2.79 -4.15 -1.84
CA VAL A 676 2.59 -5.19 -0.81
C VAL A 676 1.13 -5.18 -0.40
N LEU A 677 0.47 -6.31 -0.57
CA LEU A 677 -0.90 -6.54 -0.11
C LEU A 677 -0.88 -7.47 1.10
N ILE A 678 -1.43 -7.00 2.19
CA ILE A 678 -1.64 -7.77 3.41
C ILE A 678 -3.12 -8.13 3.50
N GLN A 679 -3.44 -9.40 3.24
CA GLN A 679 -4.78 -9.97 3.37
C GLN A 679 -4.79 -11.00 4.50
N SER A 680 -5.92 -11.11 5.18
CA SER A 680 -6.03 -12.04 6.30
C SER A 680 -6.03 -13.52 5.87
N LEU A 681 -6.61 -13.83 4.71
CA LEU A 681 -6.67 -15.16 4.08
C LEU A 681 -6.97 -15.02 2.60
N SER A 682 -6.61 -16.03 1.79
CA SER A 682 -7.12 -16.15 0.42
C SER A 682 -8.58 -16.55 0.46
N ARG A 683 -9.45 -15.78 -0.16
CA ARG A 683 -10.89 -16.02 -0.18
C ARG A 683 -11.41 -16.14 -1.60
N ASP A 684 -12.46 -16.93 -1.76
CA ASP A 684 -13.15 -17.11 -3.04
C ASP A 684 -14.19 -16.02 -3.26
N GLY A 685 -14.96 -15.66 -2.23
CA GLY A 685 -15.91 -14.55 -2.30
C GLY A 685 -15.23 -13.18 -2.42
N GLY A 686 -15.79 -12.31 -3.23
CA GLY A 686 -15.22 -10.99 -3.53
C GLY A 686 -13.92 -11.00 -4.32
N ALA A 687 -13.53 -12.17 -4.85
CA ALA A 687 -12.28 -12.31 -5.59
C ALA A 687 -12.36 -11.68 -6.99
N ARG A 688 -11.51 -10.70 -7.27
CA ARG A 688 -11.41 -10.02 -8.56
C ARG A 688 -10.33 -10.65 -9.45
N LEU A 689 -10.59 -10.69 -10.77
CA LEU A 689 -9.58 -11.07 -11.76
C LEU A 689 -8.37 -10.13 -11.69
N LYS A 690 -7.16 -10.67 -11.72
CA LYS A 690 -5.93 -9.87 -11.82
C LYS A 690 -5.61 -9.66 -13.29
N VAL A 691 -5.57 -8.40 -13.73
CA VAL A 691 -5.20 -8.01 -15.10
C VAL A 691 -4.16 -6.90 -15.02
N ASN A 692 -3.05 -7.09 -15.74
CA ASN A 692 -2.02 -6.08 -15.82
C ASN A 692 -2.49 -4.87 -16.66
N GLY A 693 -2.02 -3.68 -16.31
CA GLY A 693 -2.19 -2.50 -17.14
C GLY A 693 -3.59 -1.90 -17.11
N ARG A 694 -4.35 -2.00 -16.01
CA ARG A 694 -5.63 -1.29 -15.84
C ARG A 694 -5.45 0.21 -16.04
N LEU A 695 -6.42 0.82 -16.68
CA LEU A 695 -6.32 2.17 -17.24
C LEU A 695 -6.16 3.27 -16.19
N TYR A 696 -6.90 3.22 -15.09
CA TYR A 696 -6.89 4.31 -14.12
C TYR A 696 -5.49 4.63 -13.59
N GLU A 697 -4.73 3.61 -13.16
CA GLU A 697 -3.38 3.78 -12.63
C GLU A 697 -2.36 4.24 -13.69
N GLN A 698 -2.62 3.98 -14.97
CA GLN A 698 -1.74 4.44 -16.07
C GLN A 698 -2.03 5.88 -16.49
N VAL A 699 -3.31 6.28 -16.43
CA VAL A 699 -3.79 7.56 -16.95
C VAL A 699 -3.64 8.69 -15.92
N ARG A 700 -3.96 8.43 -14.64
CA ARG A 700 -4.13 9.46 -13.63
C ARG A 700 -2.88 10.31 -13.40
N ASP A 701 -1.70 9.71 -13.39
CA ASP A 701 -0.43 10.37 -13.04
C ASP A 701 -0.16 11.63 -13.89
N TYR A 702 -0.57 11.63 -15.16
CA TYR A 702 -0.34 12.73 -16.11
C TYR A 702 -1.50 13.71 -16.21
N HIS A 703 -2.56 13.54 -15.44
CA HIS A 703 -3.68 14.48 -15.36
C HIS A 703 -3.43 15.54 -14.29
N LYS A 704 -4.11 16.68 -14.42
CA LYS A 704 -3.85 17.86 -13.59
C LYS A 704 -3.91 17.59 -12.08
N PRO A 705 -4.88 16.86 -11.51
CA PRO A 705 -4.95 16.65 -10.06
C PRO A 705 -3.67 15.97 -9.50
N ASP A 706 -3.16 14.96 -10.19
CA ASP A 706 -1.98 14.21 -9.74
C ASP A 706 -0.67 14.92 -10.11
N ALA A 707 -0.60 15.58 -11.28
CA ALA A 707 0.56 16.40 -11.67
C ALA A 707 0.80 17.55 -10.69
N VAL A 708 -0.27 18.20 -10.20
CA VAL A 708 -0.20 19.28 -9.22
C VAL A 708 0.37 18.79 -7.89
N ASN A 709 0.03 17.58 -7.43
CA ASN A 709 0.57 17.02 -6.20
C ASN A 709 2.10 16.87 -6.21
N SER A 710 2.70 16.70 -7.38
CA SER A 710 4.15 16.59 -7.56
C SER A 710 4.83 17.87 -8.05
N TRP A 711 4.08 18.99 -8.16
CA TRP A 711 4.54 20.20 -8.85
C TRP A 711 5.76 20.88 -8.21
N GLY A 712 5.94 20.72 -6.90
CA GLY A 712 7.13 21.20 -6.21
C GLY A 712 8.47 20.64 -6.77
N ARG A 713 8.42 19.60 -7.62
CA ARG A 713 9.57 19.01 -8.31
C ARG A 713 9.79 19.54 -9.73
N PHE A 714 9.00 20.50 -10.20
CA PHE A 714 9.10 21.03 -11.57
C PHE A 714 10.49 21.58 -11.90
N TRP A 715 11.08 22.32 -11.00
CA TRP A 715 12.42 22.89 -11.17
C TRP A 715 13.57 21.95 -10.78
N ARG A 716 13.31 20.73 -10.43
CA ARG A 716 14.29 19.75 -9.99
C ARG A 716 14.95 18.97 -11.09
#